data_1a8aed8ca334770f173c75bb9c8a5926
#
_entry.id   1a8aed8ca334770f173c75bb9c8a5926
#
_cell.length_a   1.000
_cell.length_b   1.000
_cell.length_c   1.000
_cell.angle_alpha   90.00
_cell.angle_beta   90.00
_cell.angle_gamma   90.00
#
_symmetry.space_group_name_H-M   'P 1'
#
loop_
_entity.id
_entity.type
_entity.pdbx_description
1 polymer ?
#
loop_
_entity_poly.entity_id
_entity_poly.type
_entity_poly.pdbx_seq_one_letter_code
_entity_poly.pdbx_strand_id
1 'polypeptide(L)'
;MKVNESKSVNNARGRVDAILEHAAHFLPAQAPLQAFVHHNTLHAFQHLPFDEALAQASALFGTESYQTEQAFAEHLSSGRITTADIDNVLALEEGLSDQLWNNGPTRLELWRRRLLDIFEVPDSQTIAWIISEGEPFKDLHPSVSPLAKAIWLDHIAELQKLDTKTTLTEKLRQLWVMVLATTPNEKGSVVGKRKRDIVLDITGKDIDVLVRPMLIRLASAYLDQGVATVPMPEREFGFLKAFQNLYKKKGFTAEPWAKKLPAKISEQIVDNLDAVDIIVWALREQSVPEEHWDEVILQTMLALKGWAGMFRQCEKFPERLPVHSSNASLADFLAVQLTLEVLAIDYVLECSKESDSYTGLSHSYADQTITKDNLVDMVLAYEIFVFAQSLGFVGTQLSQQKIEVLVKEIAEFDSRKRRSLLHKAYELNFRDRVLNALAANQKLSASQSRPRVQAVFCMDEREESLRRHLEELEPQSETYGFAGFFGVAMSYRGLDDLRERPLCPVVVKPKHLIEELSLDEFGVSTYSRSKNWRGRFSKITSTVRDSVFFGGLWALSVGTLKILPLVGLAVFPRVFSGIAHRIQLIGIKRPATRLRIEYKGENDPASGLRLGYSIEEMTDIVFGVLSTMGLRKKFADIVVIVGHGSSSLNNPHEAAHDCGATGGGRGGPNARAFAAMANHSDVRKSLLNKGIEIPLSTHFVGAYHNTCDDSMLYYDTDLVPQAILGEFKELRELFALACQRDAHERCRRFESAPRSLQIKDALYHAEEHAADLGQPRPEYGHASNAVCVIGRREASRGLFLDRRAFLISYDPETDKNGEALGPLLAAAGPVGAGISLEYYFSFIDPDGYGCGTKLPHNITGLIGVMDGHASDLRTGLPWQMVEIHEPMRLLIIVEATVKNLISIVEKYPGVAQLVLNGWVQLVNVDPETREMQVFEGTEFCPFIPQQQTLPTVTTSMDWYAGHRKHLDIARINGVISHAV
;
A
#
# COMPACT_ATOMS: atom_id res chain seq x y z
N MET A 1 42.88 28.99 19.39
CA MET A 1 42.48 27.59 19.17
C MET A 1 41.05 27.34 19.60
N LYS A 2 40.64 27.53 20.85
CA LYS A 2 39.23 27.23 21.27
C LYS A 2 38.09 27.89 20.50
N VAL A 3 38.28 29.08 19.94
CA VAL A 3 37.22 29.78 19.16
C VAL A 3 37.03 29.24 17.74
N ASN A 4 38.09 28.68 17.14
CA ASN A 4 37.98 28.02 15.83
C ASN A 4 37.43 26.61 15.96
N GLU A 5 37.74 25.88 17.05
CA GLU A 5 37.15 24.57 17.33
C GLU A 5 35.65 24.63 17.59
N SER A 6 35.17 25.66 18.35
CA SER A 6 33.73 25.84 18.60
C SER A 6 32.94 26.23 17.35
N LYS A 7 33.52 27.02 16.44
CA LYS A 7 32.88 27.33 15.14
C LYS A 7 32.83 26.13 14.20
N SER A 8 33.89 25.30 14.19
CA SER A 8 33.94 24.08 13.37
C SER A 8 32.94 23.01 13.88
N VAL A 9 32.80 22.85 15.19
CA VAL A 9 31.84 21.95 15.82
C VAL A 9 30.41 22.38 15.57
N ASN A 10 30.08 23.66 15.72
CA ASN A 10 28.75 24.18 15.41
C ASN A 10 28.40 24.04 13.93
N ASN A 11 29.36 24.16 13.02
CA ASN A 11 29.13 23.92 11.60
C ASN A 11 28.87 22.44 11.29
N ALA A 12 29.59 21.51 11.91
CA ALA A 12 29.40 20.08 11.77
C ALA A 12 28.02 19.61 12.28
N ARG A 13 27.59 20.15 13.44
CA ARG A 13 26.25 19.88 14.00
C ARG A 13 25.13 20.32 13.06
N GLY A 14 25.16 21.57 12.65
CA GLY A 14 24.14 22.11 11.73
C GLY A 14 24.08 21.37 10.41
N ARG A 15 25.22 20.83 9.95
CA ARG A 15 25.27 19.97 8.78
C ARG A 15 24.58 18.62 9.02
N VAL A 16 24.86 17.95 10.15
CA VAL A 16 24.23 16.68 10.49
C VAL A 16 22.73 16.84 10.66
N ASP A 17 22.24 17.92 11.28
CA ASP A 17 20.81 18.19 11.41
C ASP A 17 20.13 18.32 10.02
N ALA A 18 20.77 19.03 9.10
CA ALA A 18 20.26 19.19 7.73
C ALA A 18 20.25 17.84 6.97
N ILE A 19 21.31 17.04 7.13
CA ILE A 19 21.41 15.68 6.54
C ILE A 19 20.32 14.78 7.10
N LEU A 20 20.08 14.80 8.41
CA LEU A 20 19.04 13.97 9.05
C LEU A 20 17.65 14.29 8.50
N GLU A 21 17.31 15.58 8.36
CA GLU A 21 16.03 15.98 7.77
C GLU A 21 15.90 15.57 6.31
N HIS A 22 16.97 15.70 5.52
CA HIS A 22 16.98 15.26 4.12
C HIS A 22 16.86 13.73 4.02
N ALA A 23 17.65 12.98 4.76
CA ALA A 23 17.63 11.52 4.72
C ALA A 23 16.33 10.93 5.29
N ALA A 24 15.71 11.59 6.29
CA ALA A 24 14.42 11.20 6.83
C ALA A 24 13.29 11.26 5.80
N HIS A 25 13.46 12.04 4.73
CA HIS A 25 12.48 12.11 3.64
C HIS A 25 12.36 10.79 2.86
N PHE A 26 13.45 10.01 2.77
CA PHE A 26 13.49 8.73 2.07
C PHE A 26 13.04 7.55 2.94
N LEU A 27 12.80 7.77 4.23
CA LEU A 27 12.33 6.71 5.11
C LEU A 27 10.85 6.41 4.87
N PRO A 28 10.43 5.14 4.96
CA PRO A 28 9.03 4.78 4.81
C PRO A 28 8.17 5.48 5.85
N ALA A 29 7.00 5.96 5.43
CA ALA A 29 6.01 6.59 6.30
C ALA A 29 5.27 5.53 7.13
N GLN A 30 6.00 4.73 7.87
CA GLN A 30 5.49 3.62 8.66
C GLN A 30 4.83 4.12 9.95
N ALA A 31 3.67 3.54 10.29
CA ALA A 31 2.97 3.81 11.54
C ALA A 31 2.77 2.50 12.33
N PRO A 32 2.51 2.56 13.65
CA PRO A 32 2.10 1.38 14.39
C PRO A 32 0.91 0.68 13.74
N LEU A 33 0.83 -0.64 13.83
CA LEU A 33 -0.19 -1.47 13.16
C LEU A 33 -1.64 -0.99 13.38
N GLN A 34 -1.90 -0.39 14.56
CA GLN A 34 -3.23 0.14 14.91
C GLN A 34 -3.53 1.55 14.35
N ALA A 35 -2.53 2.21 13.77
CA ALA A 35 -2.64 3.55 13.19
C ALA A 35 -2.13 3.58 11.75
N PHE A 36 -2.05 2.42 11.11
CA PHE A 36 -1.58 2.27 9.75
C PHE A 36 -2.49 3.02 8.77
N VAL A 37 -1.86 3.73 7.83
CA VAL A 37 -2.56 4.47 6.78
C VAL A 37 -1.87 4.22 5.46
N HIS A 38 -2.66 3.92 4.44
CA HIS A 38 -2.15 3.76 3.08
C HIS A 38 -1.52 5.05 2.56
N HIS A 39 -0.37 4.91 1.92
CA HIS A 39 0.35 6.04 1.34
C HIS A 39 1.18 5.58 0.13
N ASN A 40 1.58 6.52 -0.70
CA ASN A 40 2.52 6.21 -1.78
C ASN A 40 3.85 5.73 -1.19
N THR A 41 4.20 4.47 -1.44
CA THR A 41 5.47 3.86 -0.97
C THR A 41 6.69 4.69 -1.39
N LEU A 42 6.63 5.31 -2.58
CA LEU A 42 7.68 6.17 -3.13
C LEU A 42 7.37 7.66 -2.97
N HIS A 43 6.74 8.07 -1.87
CA HIS A 43 6.37 9.47 -1.63
C HIS A 43 7.55 10.45 -1.73
N ALA A 44 8.75 10.01 -1.38
CA ALA A 44 9.99 10.81 -1.49
C ALA A 44 10.30 11.22 -2.94
N PHE A 45 9.88 10.42 -3.90
CA PHE A 45 10.12 10.64 -5.33
C PHE A 45 8.89 11.17 -6.07
N GLN A 46 7.79 11.48 -5.38
CA GLN A 46 6.53 11.88 -6.01
C GLN A 46 6.65 13.20 -6.80
N HIS A 47 7.67 14.00 -6.52
CA HIS A 47 7.99 15.22 -7.26
C HIS A 47 8.60 14.97 -8.65
N LEU A 48 9.01 13.73 -8.96
CA LEU A 48 9.57 13.32 -10.24
C LEU A 48 8.50 12.64 -11.12
N PRO A 49 8.68 12.64 -12.45
CA PRO A 49 7.92 11.78 -13.36
C PRO A 49 8.00 10.31 -12.94
N PHE A 50 6.91 9.57 -13.09
CA PHE A 50 6.77 8.20 -12.57
C PHE A 50 7.93 7.27 -12.98
N ASP A 51 8.25 7.17 -14.28
CA ASP A 51 9.33 6.29 -14.76
C ASP A 51 10.71 6.69 -14.20
N GLU A 52 10.98 8.00 -14.04
CA GLU A 52 12.21 8.52 -13.46
C GLU A 52 12.28 8.23 -11.95
N ALA A 53 11.19 8.45 -11.24
CA ALA A 53 11.07 8.13 -9.83
C ALA A 53 11.35 6.65 -9.55
N LEU A 54 10.80 5.75 -10.39
CA LEU A 54 11.05 4.32 -10.30
C LEU A 54 12.52 3.96 -10.53
N ALA A 55 13.17 4.62 -11.51
CA ALA A 55 14.58 4.40 -11.79
C ALA A 55 15.46 4.81 -10.59
N GLN A 56 15.20 5.99 -10.02
CA GLN A 56 15.95 6.48 -8.86
C GLN A 56 15.71 5.65 -7.60
N ALA A 57 14.45 5.27 -7.35
CA ALA A 57 14.10 4.43 -6.21
C ALA A 57 14.73 3.04 -6.30
N SER A 58 14.72 2.40 -7.48
CA SER A 58 15.38 1.12 -7.69
C SER A 58 16.88 1.20 -7.46
N ALA A 59 17.54 2.26 -7.92
CA ALA A 59 18.96 2.48 -7.70
C ALA A 59 19.31 2.70 -6.22
N LEU A 60 18.44 3.45 -5.47
CA LEU A 60 18.68 3.75 -4.07
C LEU A 60 18.36 2.60 -3.13
N PHE A 61 17.26 1.88 -3.38
CA PHE A 61 16.74 0.85 -2.48
C PHE A 61 17.11 -0.57 -2.90
N GLY A 62 17.65 -0.77 -4.10
CA GLY A 62 17.93 -2.10 -4.65
C GLY A 62 16.67 -2.93 -4.90
N THR A 63 15.58 -2.28 -5.31
CA THR A 63 14.24 -2.87 -5.42
C THR A 63 13.75 -2.92 -6.86
N GLU A 64 12.81 -3.83 -7.15
CA GLU A 64 12.14 -3.92 -8.44
C GLU A 64 10.98 -2.91 -8.52
N SER A 65 10.71 -2.40 -9.73
CA SER A 65 9.69 -1.38 -9.96
C SER A 65 8.59 -1.77 -10.94
N TYR A 66 8.80 -2.84 -11.70
CA TYR A 66 7.83 -3.38 -12.66
C TYR A 66 7.74 -4.90 -12.51
N GLN A 67 6.64 -5.48 -12.96
CA GLN A 67 6.53 -6.92 -13.13
C GLN A 67 7.69 -7.46 -13.97
N THR A 68 8.00 -8.75 -13.81
CA THR A 68 9.02 -9.43 -14.61
C THR A 68 8.60 -9.52 -16.07
N GLU A 69 9.55 -9.62 -16.98
CA GLU A 69 9.25 -9.87 -18.39
C GLU A 69 8.46 -11.16 -18.60
N GLN A 70 8.70 -12.19 -17.75
CA GLN A 70 7.93 -13.44 -17.78
C GLN A 70 6.45 -13.22 -17.45
N ALA A 71 6.13 -12.40 -16.44
CA ALA A 71 4.74 -12.06 -16.12
C ALA A 71 4.06 -11.34 -17.30
N PHE A 72 4.79 -10.44 -17.98
CA PHE A 72 4.26 -9.79 -19.19
C PHE A 72 4.07 -10.77 -20.37
N ALA A 73 4.91 -11.79 -20.51
CA ALA A 73 4.70 -12.85 -21.49
C ALA A 73 3.40 -13.62 -21.22
N GLU A 74 3.07 -13.87 -19.95
CA GLU A 74 1.79 -14.47 -19.56
C GLU A 74 0.62 -13.54 -19.86
N HIS A 75 0.75 -12.23 -19.65
CA HIS A 75 -0.26 -11.26 -20.03
C HIS A 75 -0.51 -11.18 -21.53
N LEU A 76 0.54 -11.29 -22.34
CA LEU A 76 0.43 -11.39 -23.80
C LEU A 76 -0.26 -12.69 -24.23
N SER A 77 0.12 -13.83 -23.67
CA SER A 77 -0.46 -15.12 -24.00
C SER A 77 -1.93 -15.24 -23.61
N SER A 78 -2.34 -14.59 -22.54
CA SER A 78 -3.73 -14.56 -22.05
C SER A 78 -4.60 -13.48 -22.73
N GLY A 79 -4.02 -12.61 -23.56
CA GLY A 79 -4.73 -11.49 -24.19
C GLY A 79 -5.00 -10.31 -23.25
N ARG A 80 -4.38 -10.29 -22.06
CA ARG A 80 -4.44 -9.13 -21.15
C ARG A 80 -3.64 -7.94 -21.68
N ILE A 81 -2.65 -8.19 -22.53
CA ILE A 81 -1.98 -7.25 -23.43
C ILE A 81 -2.13 -7.79 -24.84
N THR A 82 -2.43 -6.93 -25.81
CA THR A 82 -2.52 -7.29 -27.22
C THR A 82 -1.35 -6.67 -28.01
N THR A 83 -1.12 -7.17 -29.22
CA THR A 83 -0.13 -6.56 -30.11
C THR A 83 -0.49 -5.11 -30.46
N ALA A 84 -1.77 -4.81 -30.56
CA ALA A 84 -2.24 -3.45 -30.81
C ALA A 84 -1.91 -2.49 -29.66
N ASP A 85 -1.99 -2.95 -28.41
CA ASP A 85 -1.60 -2.14 -27.25
C ASP A 85 -0.10 -1.80 -27.28
N ILE A 86 0.74 -2.77 -27.66
CA ILE A 86 2.18 -2.54 -27.85
C ILE A 86 2.43 -1.55 -28.98
N ASP A 87 1.76 -1.73 -30.12
CA ASP A 87 1.91 -0.84 -31.28
C ASP A 87 1.49 0.59 -30.94
N ASN A 88 0.41 0.76 -30.15
CA ASN A 88 -0.05 2.07 -29.67
C ASN A 88 0.99 2.74 -28.74
N VAL A 89 1.59 1.99 -27.83
CA VAL A 89 2.61 2.53 -26.91
C VAL A 89 3.87 2.89 -27.66
N LEU A 90 4.31 2.06 -28.61
CA LEU A 90 5.49 2.36 -29.45
C LEU A 90 5.29 3.58 -30.36
N ALA A 91 4.05 3.85 -30.79
CA ALA A 91 3.74 5.03 -31.58
C ALA A 91 3.95 6.36 -30.82
N LEU A 92 3.97 6.32 -29.48
CA LEU A 92 4.24 7.48 -28.62
C LEU A 92 5.74 7.71 -28.37
N GLU A 93 6.60 6.75 -28.73
CA GLU A 93 8.05 6.88 -28.53
C GLU A 93 8.70 7.54 -29.74
N GLU A 94 9.53 8.54 -29.49
CA GLU A 94 10.22 9.29 -30.55
C GLU A 94 11.45 8.55 -31.12
N GLY A 95 11.84 8.85 -32.38
CA GLY A 95 13.08 8.36 -32.97
C GLY A 95 13.10 6.88 -33.37
N LEU A 96 11.94 6.21 -33.42
CA LEU A 96 11.85 4.79 -33.77
C LEU A 96 11.82 4.50 -35.29
N SER A 97 11.63 5.51 -36.14
CA SER A 97 11.56 5.35 -37.59
C SER A 97 12.91 5.13 -38.26
N ASP A 98 14.01 5.37 -37.54
CA ASP A 98 15.36 5.32 -38.11
C ASP A 98 15.78 3.88 -38.44
N GLN A 99 16.39 3.70 -39.63
CA GLN A 99 17.01 2.42 -39.99
C GLN A 99 18.34 2.23 -39.25
N LEU A 100 18.52 1.07 -38.64
CA LEU A 100 19.75 0.75 -37.91
C LEU A 100 20.98 0.60 -38.80
N TRP A 101 20.79 0.14 -40.07
CA TRP A 101 21.78 0.08 -41.12
C TRP A 101 21.11 0.01 -42.51
N ASN A 102 21.86 0.23 -43.58
CA ASN A 102 21.32 0.20 -44.94
C ASN A 102 20.60 -1.14 -45.21
N ASN A 103 19.34 -1.06 -45.60
CA ASN A 103 18.44 -2.21 -45.79
C ASN A 103 18.28 -3.09 -44.54
N GLY A 104 18.48 -2.54 -43.36
CA GLY A 104 18.23 -3.19 -42.06
C GLY A 104 16.87 -2.87 -41.50
N PRO A 105 16.53 -3.49 -40.34
CA PRO A 105 15.31 -3.16 -39.63
C PRO A 105 15.35 -1.73 -39.10
N THR A 106 14.18 -1.14 -38.92
CA THR A 106 14.04 0.09 -38.16
C THR A 106 14.16 -0.18 -36.67
N ARG A 107 14.44 0.85 -35.84
CA ARG A 107 14.38 0.75 -34.39
C ARG A 107 13.01 0.26 -33.95
N LEU A 108 11.94 0.74 -34.58
CA LEU A 108 10.55 0.31 -34.28
C LEU A 108 10.37 -1.20 -34.43
N GLU A 109 10.82 -1.76 -35.58
CA GLU A 109 10.71 -3.20 -35.84
C GLU A 109 11.51 -4.02 -34.83
N LEU A 110 12.70 -3.55 -34.43
CA LEU A 110 13.55 -4.20 -33.47
C LEU A 110 12.92 -4.19 -32.06
N TRP A 111 12.49 -3.02 -31.60
CA TRP A 111 11.85 -2.86 -30.28
C TRP A 111 10.55 -3.64 -30.20
N ARG A 112 9.68 -3.50 -31.22
CA ARG A 112 8.43 -4.27 -31.31
C ARG A 112 8.67 -5.77 -31.22
N ARG A 113 9.66 -6.27 -31.94
CA ARG A 113 9.98 -7.69 -31.92
C ARG A 113 10.49 -8.12 -30.56
N ARG A 114 11.37 -7.35 -29.91
CA ARG A 114 11.90 -7.69 -28.59
C ARG A 114 10.82 -7.65 -27.50
N LEU A 115 9.79 -6.82 -27.64
CA LEU A 115 8.63 -6.80 -26.74
C LEU A 115 7.68 -7.98 -26.96
N LEU A 116 7.64 -8.54 -28.16
CA LEU A 116 6.79 -9.71 -28.47
C LEU A 116 7.52 -11.04 -28.23
N ASP A 117 8.81 -11.10 -28.55
CA ASP A 117 9.65 -12.29 -28.36
C ASP A 117 10.31 -12.24 -26.97
N ILE A 118 9.50 -12.32 -25.92
CA ILE A 118 10.00 -12.30 -24.53
C ILE A 118 10.63 -13.65 -24.22
N PHE A 119 11.85 -13.62 -23.66
CA PHE A 119 12.57 -14.79 -23.16
C PHE A 119 13.29 -14.44 -21.86
N GLU A 120 13.44 -15.44 -21.00
CA GLU A 120 14.15 -15.30 -19.73
C GLU A 120 15.67 -15.26 -19.97
N VAL A 121 16.33 -14.28 -19.37
CA VAL A 121 17.79 -14.17 -19.37
C VAL A 121 18.29 -14.59 -17.99
N PRO A 122 19.08 -15.68 -17.88
CA PRO A 122 19.60 -16.14 -16.60
C PRO A 122 20.61 -15.16 -16.00
N ASP A 123 20.95 -15.35 -14.72
CA ASP A 123 22.02 -14.60 -14.07
C ASP A 123 23.40 -14.95 -14.65
N SER A 124 24.39 -14.08 -14.40
CA SER A 124 25.75 -14.20 -14.96
C SER A 124 26.45 -15.52 -14.60
N GLN A 125 26.19 -16.08 -13.40
CA GLN A 125 26.81 -17.35 -12.99
C GLN A 125 26.20 -18.53 -13.75
N THR A 126 24.86 -18.53 -13.87
CA THR A 126 24.14 -19.54 -14.65
C THR A 126 24.55 -19.48 -16.12
N ILE A 127 24.68 -18.28 -16.72
CA ILE A 127 25.13 -18.10 -18.10
C ILE A 127 26.55 -18.66 -18.25
N ALA A 128 27.49 -18.31 -17.36
CA ALA A 128 28.84 -18.82 -17.42
C ALA A 128 28.87 -20.37 -17.37
N TRP A 129 28.02 -20.97 -16.56
CA TRP A 129 27.90 -22.41 -16.45
C TRP A 129 27.34 -23.06 -17.72
N ILE A 130 26.20 -22.59 -18.26
CA ILE A 130 25.61 -23.18 -19.48
C ILE A 130 26.48 -22.99 -20.70
N ILE A 131 27.22 -21.89 -20.79
CA ILE A 131 28.20 -21.65 -21.85
C ILE A 131 29.37 -22.64 -21.74
N SER A 132 29.89 -22.88 -20.51
CA SER A 132 30.97 -23.86 -20.31
C SER A 132 30.57 -25.28 -20.68
N GLU A 133 29.31 -25.65 -20.44
CA GLU A 133 28.73 -26.95 -20.84
C GLU A 133 28.40 -27.02 -22.36
N GLY A 134 28.44 -25.88 -23.05
CA GLY A 134 28.18 -25.82 -24.49
C GLY A 134 26.70 -26.01 -24.87
N GLU A 135 25.80 -25.96 -23.92
CA GLU A 135 24.34 -26.18 -24.12
C GLU A 135 23.72 -25.19 -25.13
N PRO A 136 24.00 -23.86 -25.09
CA PRO A 136 23.41 -22.90 -26.02
C PRO A 136 23.90 -23.03 -27.48
N PHE A 137 24.89 -23.90 -27.71
CA PHE A 137 25.46 -24.14 -29.04
C PHE A 137 24.93 -25.41 -29.69
N LYS A 138 24.17 -26.22 -28.99
CA LYS A 138 23.64 -27.50 -29.51
C LYS A 138 22.47 -27.30 -30.45
N ASP A 139 21.62 -26.33 -30.13
CA ASP A 139 20.43 -25.98 -30.94
C ASP A 139 20.12 -24.48 -30.78
N LEU A 140 19.24 -23.97 -31.63
CA LEU A 140 18.68 -22.63 -31.51
C LEU A 140 17.86 -22.50 -30.22
N HIS A 141 17.90 -21.33 -29.63
CA HIS A 141 17.14 -21.07 -28.40
C HIS A 141 15.64 -21.38 -28.57
N PRO A 142 14.94 -21.95 -27.58
CA PRO A 142 13.51 -22.31 -27.69
C PRO A 142 12.58 -21.15 -28.07
N SER A 143 12.91 -19.92 -27.69
CA SER A 143 12.14 -18.71 -28.05
C SER A 143 12.23 -18.32 -29.53
N VAL A 144 13.16 -18.86 -30.28
CA VAL A 144 13.32 -18.53 -31.71
C VAL A 144 12.13 -19.06 -32.51
N SER A 145 11.48 -18.16 -33.26
CA SER A 145 10.27 -18.49 -34.00
C SER A 145 10.51 -19.58 -35.08
N PRO A 146 9.48 -20.35 -35.42
CA PRO A 146 9.62 -21.37 -36.48
C PRO A 146 10.14 -20.82 -37.81
N LEU A 147 9.75 -19.58 -38.15
CA LEU A 147 10.22 -18.93 -39.37
C LEU A 147 11.73 -18.62 -39.32
N ALA A 148 12.20 -18.07 -38.19
CA ALA A 148 13.62 -17.80 -37.98
C ALA A 148 14.42 -19.11 -37.93
N LYS A 149 13.90 -20.18 -37.34
CA LYS A 149 14.50 -21.51 -37.36
C LYS A 149 14.65 -22.04 -38.81
N ALA A 150 13.62 -21.90 -39.63
CA ALA A 150 13.68 -22.31 -41.04
C ALA A 150 14.78 -21.53 -41.81
N ILE A 151 14.88 -20.21 -41.63
CA ILE A 151 15.93 -19.38 -42.22
C ILE A 151 17.34 -19.89 -41.83
N TRP A 152 17.53 -20.23 -40.55
CA TRP A 152 18.80 -20.77 -40.05
C TRP A 152 19.14 -22.11 -40.73
N LEU A 153 18.17 -23.03 -40.71
CA LEU A 153 18.38 -24.39 -41.27
C LEU A 153 18.61 -24.36 -42.80
N ASP A 154 17.86 -23.54 -43.52
CA ASP A 154 18.06 -23.38 -44.99
C ASP A 154 19.45 -22.84 -45.28
N HIS A 155 19.89 -21.83 -44.53
CA HIS A 155 21.24 -21.26 -44.74
C HIS A 155 22.34 -22.26 -44.39
N ILE A 156 22.22 -23.01 -43.29
CA ILE A 156 23.17 -24.06 -42.93
C ILE A 156 23.23 -25.10 -44.05
N ALA A 157 22.07 -25.52 -44.60
CA ALA A 157 22.02 -26.46 -45.73
C ALA A 157 22.69 -25.93 -46.99
N GLU A 158 22.58 -24.63 -47.30
CA GLU A 158 23.31 -23.98 -48.40
C GLU A 158 24.82 -23.96 -48.16
N LEU A 159 25.25 -23.61 -46.96
CA LEU A 159 26.69 -23.59 -46.61
C LEU A 159 27.29 -24.99 -46.65
N GLN A 160 26.56 -26.01 -46.24
CA GLN A 160 27.00 -27.39 -46.30
C GLN A 160 27.19 -27.92 -47.72
N LYS A 161 26.49 -27.33 -48.74
CA LYS A 161 26.73 -27.61 -50.14
C LYS A 161 28.07 -27.06 -50.61
N LEU A 162 28.57 -25.99 -49.97
CA LEU A 162 29.84 -25.31 -50.31
C LEU A 162 31.01 -25.82 -49.42
N ASP A 163 30.73 -26.08 -48.15
CA ASP A 163 31.70 -26.58 -47.16
C ASP A 163 31.03 -27.61 -46.23
N THR A 164 31.41 -28.87 -46.31
CA THR A 164 30.86 -30.00 -45.59
C THR A 164 31.12 -29.93 -44.06
N LYS A 165 31.98 -29.04 -43.58
CA LYS A 165 32.32 -28.88 -42.15
C LYS A 165 31.47 -27.89 -41.42
N THR A 166 30.69 -27.06 -42.09
CA THR A 166 29.89 -26.02 -41.46
C THR A 166 28.67 -26.64 -40.77
N THR A 167 28.60 -26.50 -39.45
CA THR A 167 27.51 -27.01 -38.62
C THR A 167 26.79 -25.86 -37.89
N LEU A 168 25.56 -26.12 -37.43
CA LEU A 168 24.80 -25.16 -36.63
C LEU A 168 25.61 -24.77 -35.38
N THR A 169 26.17 -25.72 -34.68
CA THR A 169 27.01 -25.53 -33.48
C THR A 169 28.15 -24.55 -33.72
N GLU A 170 28.83 -24.70 -34.87
CA GLU A 170 29.98 -23.85 -35.22
C GLU A 170 29.53 -22.41 -35.50
N LYS A 171 28.39 -22.24 -36.16
CA LYS A 171 27.81 -20.91 -36.42
C LYS A 171 27.33 -20.21 -35.14
N LEU A 172 26.71 -20.95 -34.23
CA LEU A 172 26.30 -20.40 -32.93
C LEU A 172 27.51 -20.00 -32.09
N ARG A 173 28.59 -20.80 -32.08
CA ARG A 173 29.85 -20.41 -31.42
C ARG A 173 30.48 -19.17 -32.04
N GLN A 174 30.51 -19.05 -33.37
CA GLN A 174 30.99 -17.84 -34.06
C GLN A 174 30.16 -16.62 -33.67
N LEU A 175 28.84 -16.74 -33.64
CA LEU A 175 27.95 -15.66 -33.20
C LEU A 175 28.26 -15.25 -31.74
N TRP A 176 28.41 -16.21 -30.83
CA TRP A 176 28.74 -15.93 -29.44
C TRP A 176 30.07 -15.18 -29.28
N VAL A 177 31.11 -15.63 -29.95
CA VAL A 177 32.43 -14.96 -29.93
C VAL A 177 32.35 -13.52 -30.43
N MET A 178 31.60 -13.26 -31.51
CA MET A 178 31.41 -11.92 -32.04
C MET A 178 30.64 -11.03 -31.05
N VAL A 179 29.56 -11.55 -30.42
CA VAL A 179 28.80 -10.81 -29.43
C VAL A 179 29.66 -10.49 -28.22
N LEU A 180 30.38 -11.48 -27.69
CA LEU A 180 31.22 -11.30 -26.50
C LEU A 180 32.33 -10.26 -26.72
N ALA A 181 32.91 -10.23 -27.94
CA ALA A 181 33.99 -9.29 -28.31
C ALA A 181 33.49 -7.83 -28.44
N THR A 182 32.17 -7.63 -28.62
CA THR A 182 31.58 -6.30 -28.79
C THR A 182 30.79 -5.81 -27.58
N THR A 183 30.45 -6.71 -26.67
CA THR A 183 29.70 -6.35 -25.44
C THR A 183 30.58 -5.55 -24.49
N PRO A 184 30.07 -4.41 -23.94
CA PRO A 184 30.83 -3.61 -22.98
C PRO A 184 31.00 -4.35 -21.64
N ASN A 185 31.91 -3.86 -20.84
CA ASN A 185 32.09 -4.35 -19.48
C ASN A 185 30.90 -3.92 -18.60
N GLU A 186 30.60 -4.72 -17.58
CA GLU A 186 29.56 -4.41 -16.59
C GLU A 186 29.84 -3.05 -15.92
N LYS A 187 28.86 -2.16 -15.95
CA LYS A 187 28.95 -0.87 -15.23
C LYS A 187 28.78 -1.15 -13.74
N GLY A 188 29.86 -1.01 -13.00
CA GLY A 188 29.79 -1.09 -11.53
C GLY A 188 28.88 0.02 -10.97
N SER A 189 27.91 -0.34 -10.17
CA SER A 189 27.10 0.64 -9.44
C SER A 189 27.97 1.26 -8.33
N VAL A 190 28.21 2.56 -8.40
CA VAL A 190 28.84 3.32 -7.33
C VAL A 190 27.76 3.68 -6.34
N VAL A 191 27.40 2.74 -5.48
CA VAL A 191 26.58 3.04 -4.30
C VAL A 191 27.53 3.40 -3.18
N GLY A 192 27.25 4.48 -2.45
CA GLY A 192 28.06 4.86 -1.30
C GLY A 192 28.15 3.76 -0.27
N LYS A 193 29.37 3.45 0.16
CA LYS A 193 29.62 2.35 1.09
C LYS A 193 29.66 2.84 2.52
N ARG A 194 28.87 2.18 3.39
CA ARG A 194 29.08 2.28 4.85
C ARG A 194 30.45 1.71 5.23
N LYS A 195 31.00 2.14 6.36
CA LYS A 195 32.24 1.53 6.89
C LYS A 195 32.10 0.02 7.11
N ARG A 196 30.89 -0.43 7.44
CA ARG A 196 30.51 -1.84 7.50
C ARG A 196 30.83 -2.61 6.23
N ASP A 197 30.54 -2.05 5.06
CA ASP A 197 30.75 -2.72 3.77
C ASP A 197 32.25 -2.87 3.47
N ILE A 198 33.02 -1.86 3.81
CA ILE A 198 34.50 -1.87 3.71
C ILE A 198 35.07 -2.96 4.62
N VAL A 199 34.61 -3.06 5.87
CA VAL A 199 35.05 -4.08 6.82
C VAL A 199 34.70 -5.48 6.34
N LEU A 200 33.49 -5.65 5.78
CA LEU A 200 33.05 -6.93 5.21
C LEU A 200 33.95 -7.34 4.03
N ASP A 201 34.18 -6.42 3.08
CA ASP A 201 35.04 -6.68 1.90
C ASP A 201 36.47 -7.11 2.30
N ILE A 202 37.01 -6.50 3.36
CA ILE A 202 38.39 -6.78 3.80
C ILE A 202 38.49 -8.04 4.68
N THR A 203 37.55 -8.23 5.60
CA THR A 203 37.65 -9.27 6.65
C THR A 203 36.74 -10.48 6.39
N GLY A 204 35.77 -10.38 5.47
CA GLY A 204 34.72 -11.37 5.27
C GLY A 204 33.69 -11.43 6.42
N LYS A 205 33.78 -10.52 7.41
CA LYS A 205 32.92 -10.51 8.59
C LYS A 205 31.93 -9.34 8.55
N ASP A 206 30.66 -9.65 8.66
CA ASP A 206 29.59 -8.69 8.69
C ASP A 206 29.32 -8.19 10.12
N ILE A 207 29.57 -6.91 10.39
CA ILE A 207 29.27 -6.31 11.69
C ILE A 207 27.79 -6.17 11.99
N ASP A 208 26.92 -6.10 10.97
CA ASP A 208 25.47 -6.00 11.16
C ASP A 208 24.90 -7.21 11.93
N VAL A 209 25.52 -8.39 11.79
CA VAL A 209 25.20 -9.60 12.56
C VAL A 209 25.40 -9.41 14.06
N LEU A 210 26.34 -8.56 14.46
CA LEU A 210 26.61 -8.23 15.85
C LEU A 210 25.70 -7.09 16.36
N VAL A 211 25.55 -6.03 15.56
CA VAL A 211 24.88 -4.79 15.96
C VAL A 211 23.36 -4.92 15.97
N ARG A 212 22.78 -5.47 14.90
CA ARG A 212 21.31 -5.51 14.70
C ARG A 212 20.55 -6.20 15.82
N PRO A 213 20.93 -7.38 16.31
CA PRO A 213 20.18 -8.05 17.38
C PRO A 213 20.08 -7.22 18.66
N MET A 214 21.14 -6.50 19.00
CA MET A 214 21.17 -5.64 20.18
C MET A 214 20.37 -4.36 19.98
N LEU A 215 20.58 -3.66 18.87
CA LEU A 215 19.89 -2.42 18.54
C LEU A 215 18.37 -2.63 18.44
N ILE A 216 17.94 -3.65 17.70
CA ILE A 216 16.52 -3.98 17.50
C ILE A 216 15.85 -4.35 18.82
N ARG A 217 16.49 -5.15 19.66
CA ARG A 217 15.98 -5.50 20.99
C ARG A 217 15.74 -4.23 21.85
N LEU A 218 16.68 -3.28 21.80
CA LEU A 218 16.57 -2.04 22.54
C LEU A 218 15.48 -1.12 21.98
N ALA A 219 15.45 -0.95 20.65
CA ALA A 219 14.42 -0.16 19.97
C ALA A 219 13.02 -0.72 20.21
N SER A 220 12.87 -2.04 20.10
CA SER A 220 11.62 -2.75 20.39
C SER A 220 11.17 -2.57 21.85
N ALA A 221 12.08 -2.68 22.80
CA ALA A 221 11.77 -2.47 24.23
C ALA A 221 11.41 -1.01 24.55
N TYR A 222 12.07 -0.05 23.86
CA TYR A 222 11.80 1.37 24.03
C TYR A 222 10.40 1.76 23.52
N LEU A 223 10.04 1.31 22.34
CA LEU A 223 8.76 1.65 21.70
C LEU A 223 7.60 0.73 22.13
N ASP A 224 7.85 -0.30 22.95
CA ASP A 224 6.84 -1.30 23.35
C ASP A 224 5.54 -0.66 23.87
N GLN A 225 4.41 -1.13 23.35
CA GLN A 225 3.07 -0.65 23.66
C GLN A 225 2.34 -1.53 24.66
N GLY A 226 3.07 -2.12 25.60
CA GLY A 226 2.50 -2.86 26.73
C GLY A 226 2.42 -4.37 26.53
N VAL A 227 3.17 -4.93 25.59
CA VAL A 227 3.36 -6.38 25.43
C VAL A 227 4.37 -6.90 26.44
N ALA A 228 5.44 -6.16 26.70
CA ALA A 228 6.46 -6.55 27.65
C ALA A 228 5.96 -6.44 29.10
N THR A 229 6.16 -7.49 29.90
CA THR A 229 5.81 -7.51 31.32
C THR A 229 6.61 -6.48 32.15
N VAL A 230 7.88 -6.25 31.74
CA VAL A 230 8.76 -5.25 32.35
C VAL A 230 9.13 -4.24 31.26
N PRO A 231 8.69 -2.98 31.37
CA PRO A 231 9.05 -1.94 30.42
C PRO A 231 10.55 -1.60 30.52
N MET A 232 11.09 -1.05 29.43
CA MET A 232 12.47 -0.54 29.44
C MET A 232 12.61 0.56 30.52
N PRO A 233 13.59 0.45 31.42
CA PRO A 233 13.82 1.46 32.45
C PRO A 233 14.13 2.83 31.84
N GLU A 234 13.62 3.89 32.45
CA GLU A 234 13.93 5.30 32.13
C GLU A 234 13.63 5.71 30.67
N ARG A 235 12.74 4.98 29.98
CA ARG A 235 12.37 5.27 28.59
C ARG A 235 11.67 6.62 28.40
N GLU A 236 11.14 7.20 29.48
CA GLU A 236 10.53 8.53 29.51
C GLU A 236 11.51 9.67 29.20
N PHE A 237 12.82 9.44 29.38
CA PHE A 237 13.88 10.43 29.10
C PHE A 237 14.43 10.42 27.68
N GLY A 238 13.90 9.57 26.78
CA GLY A 238 14.33 9.39 25.40
C GLY A 238 15.19 8.12 25.22
N PHE A 239 15.35 7.69 23.97
CA PHE A 239 15.98 6.41 23.65
C PHE A 239 17.47 6.39 23.98
N LEU A 240 18.20 7.44 23.61
CA LEU A 240 19.62 7.55 23.91
C LEU A 240 19.90 7.56 25.41
N LYS A 241 19.12 8.29 26.18
CA LYS A 241 19.30 8.37 27.66
C LYS A 241 18.98 7.02 28.33
N ALA A 242 17.88 6.38 27.91
CA ALA A 242 17.53 5.04 28.40
C ALA A 242 18.64 4.01 28.10
N PHE A 243 19.19 4.02 26.87
CA PHE A 243 20.33 3.20 26.48
C PHE A 243 21.59 3.48 27.33
N GLN A 244 21.98 4.74 27.47
CA GLN A 244 23.15 5.15 28.26
C GLN A 244 23.00 4.72 29.73
N ASN A 245 21.84 4.92 30.34
CA ASN A 245 21.58 4.54 31.72
C ASN A 245 21.59 3.03 31.94
N LEU A 246 21.13 2.26 30.96
CA LEU A 246 21.13 0.80 31.04
C LEU A 246 22.57 0.22 31.00
N TYR A 247 23.46 0.80 30.18
CA TYR A 247 24.78 0.24 29.91
C TYR A 247 25.96 0.96 30.56
N LYS A 248 25.76 2.07 31.27
CA LYS A 248 26.85 2.80 31.94
C LYS A 248 27.58 2.00 33.06
N LYS A 249 26.94 0.95 33.58
CA LYS A 249 27.53 0.10 34.65
C LYS A 249 28.34 -1.06 34.06
N LYS A 250 29.55 -1.26 34.55
CA LYS A 250 30.39 -2.40 34.16
C LYS A 250 29.71 -3.73 34.49
N GLY A 251 29.84 -4.71 33.60
CA GLY A 251 29.37 -6.07 33.79
C GLY A 251 27.96 -6.36 33.28
N PHE A 252 27.31 -5.40 32.62
CA PHE A 252 25.94 -5.59 32.09
C PHE A 252 25.88 -6.22 30.67
N THR A 253 27.03 -6.33 29.97
CA THR A 253 27.08 -6.90 28.63
C THR A 253 27.70 -8.28 28.63
N ALA A 254 26.97 -9.28 28.15
CA ALA A 254 27.49 -10.63 27.92
C ALA A 254 28.28 -10.75 26.59
N GLU A 255 28.03 -9.82 25.67
CA GLU A 255 28.57 -9.83 24.31
C GLU A 255 30.05 -9.43 24.31
N PRO A 256 30.97 -10.27 23.81
CA PRO A 256 32.41 -9.98 23.79
C PRO A 256 32.77 -8.68 23.06
N TRP A 257 32.09 -8.38 21.97
CA TRP A 257 32.33 -7.19 21.14
C TRP A 257 31.90 -5.90 21.85
N ALA A 258 30.92 -5.99 22.76
CA ALA A 258 30.39 -4.84 23.47
C ALA A 258 31.05 -4.59 24.85
N LYS A 259 32.13 -5.28 25.18
CA LYS A 259 32.83 -5.11 26.48
C LYS A 259 33.31 -3.69 26.77
N LYS A 260 33.65 -2.92 25.72
CA LYS A 260 34.09 -1.53 25.83
C LYS A 260 32.92 -0.53 25.95
N LEU A 261 31.68 -0.97 25.75
CA LEU A 261 30.47 -0.11 25.73
C LEU A 261 30.33 0.72 27.02
N PRO A 262 30.44 0.18 28.25
CA PRO A 262 30.28 0.99 29.47
C PRO A 262 31.31 2.12 29.60
N ALA A 263 32.53 1.90 29.14
CA ALA A 263 33.57 2.94 29.15
C ALA A 263 33.22 4.07 28.15
N LYS A 264 32.80 3.68 26.93
CA LYS A 264 32.44 4.63 25.88
C LYS A 264 31.22 5.47 26.24
N ILE A 265 30.20 4.85 26.83
CA ILE A 265 29.04 5.58 27.36
C ILE A 265 29.44 6.56 28.46
N SER A 266 30.36 6.14 29.36
CA SER A 266 30.84 7.03 30.43
C SER A 266 31.57 8.25 29.87
N GLU A 267 32.38 8.09 28.82
CA GLU A 267 33.01 9.21 28.10
C GLU A 267 31.92 10.16 27.51
N GLN A 268 30.95 9.62 26.77
CA GLN A 268 29.87 10.42 26.20
C GLN A 268 29.07 11.21 27.26
N ILE A 269 28.84 10.61 28.43
CA ILE A 269 28.12 11.28 29.53
C ILE A 269 29.00 12.36 30.18
N VAL A 270 30.29 12.09 30.41
CA VAL A 270 31.22 13.07 31.01
C VAL A 270 31.39 14.29 30.11
N ASP A 271 31.45 14.09 28.79
CA ASP A 271 31.57 15.15 27.79
C ASP A 271 30.23 15.82 27.48
N ASN A 272 29.12 15.35 28.10
CA ASN A 272 27.76 15.84 27.93
C ASN A 272 27.30 15.89 26.45
N LEU A 273 27.65 14.86 25.70
CA LEU A 273 27.29 14.76 24.29
C LEU A 273 25.80 14.44 24.11
N ASP A 274 25.13 15.17 23.24
CA ASP A 274 23.80 14.84 22.77
C ASP A 274 23.85 13.89 21.55
N ALA A 275 22.70 13.56 20.99
CA ALA A 275 22.61 12.61 19.88
C ALA A 275 23.40 13.06 18.64
N VAL A 276 23.31 14.36 18.29
CA VAL A 276 24.01 14.92 17.14
C VAL A 276 25.52 14.94 17.35
N ASP A 277 25.98 15.27 18.55
CA ASP A 277 27.41 15.21 18.92
C ASP A 277 27.94 13.78 18.81
N ILE A 278 27.15 12.79 19.23
CA ILE A 278 27.54 11.37 19.15
C ILE A 278 27.62 10.91 17.70
N ILE A 279 26.70 11.35 16.83
CA ILE A 279 26.75 11.06 15.39
C ILE A 279 28.05 11.64 14.79
N VAL A 280 28.36 12.90 15.05
CA VAL A 280 29.58 13.56 14.57
C VAL A 280 30.82 12.81 15.10
N TRP A 281 30.83 12.47 16.40
CA TRP A 281 31.89 11.68 17.00
C TRP A 281 32.06 10.33 16.28
N ALA A 282 30.97 9.57 16.06
CA ALA A 282 31.02 8.25 15.46
C ALA A 282 31.52 8.27 14.00
N LEU A 283 31.08 9.25 13.19
CA LEU A 283 31.54 9.44 11.82
C LEU A 283 33.06 9.73 11.77
N ARG A 284 33.55 10.53 12.69
CA ARG A 284 35.00 10.83 12.81
C ARG A 284 35.80 9.62 13.27
N GLU A 285 35.32 8.84 14.26
CA GLU A 285 35.93 7.59 14.68
C GLU A 285 36.04 6.58 13.56
N GLN A 286 35.00 6.52 12.73
CA GLN A 286 34.99 5.67 11.53
C GLN A 286 35.83 6.23 10.37
N SER A 287 36.46 7.40 10.56
CA SER A 287 37.27 8.12 9.57
C SER A 287 36.52 8.42 8.27
N VAL A 288 35.21 8.76 8.37
CA VAL A 288 34.39 9.17 7.23
C VAL A 288 34.69 10.62 6.90
N PRO A 289 35.15 10.97 5.68
CA PRO A 289 35.31 12.35 5.25
C PRO A 289 33.99 13.13 5.32
N GLU A 290 34.06 14.41 5.67
CA GLU A 290 32.83 15.23 5.83
C GLU A 290 32.00 15.30 4.55
N GLU A 291 32.61 15.28 3.37
CA GLU A 291 31.91 15.26 2.08
C GLU A 291 31.01 14.04 1.87
N HIS A 292 31.28 12.91 2.52
CA HIS A 292 30.51 11.66 2.41
C HIS A 292 29.51 11.43 3.56
N TRP A 293 29.36 12.37 4.49
CA TRP A 293 28.44 12.18 5.62
C TRP A 293 26.99 11.99 5.19
N ASP A 294 26.55 12.73 4.17
CA ASP A 294 25.18 12.64 3.61
C ASP A 294 24.88 11.21 3.19
N GLU A 295 25.78 10.64 2.43
CA GLU A 295 25.64 9.29 1.85
C GLU A 295 25.72 8.22 2.94
N VAL A 296 26.70 8.30 3.86
CA VAL A 296 26.86 7.31 4.93
C VAL A 296 25.69 7.34 5.91
N ILE A 297 25.20 8.51 6.30
CA ILE A 297 24.02 8.63 7.18
C ILE A 297 22.80 8.03 6.50
N LEU A 298 22.56 8.39 5.23
CA LEU A 298 21.43 7.86 4.46
C LEU A 298 21.51 6.33 4.37
N GLN A 299 22.64 5.77 3.95
CA GLN A 299 22.81 4.32 3.81
C GLN A 299 22.72 3.59 5.16
N THR A 300 23.19 4.21 6.25
CA THR A 300 23.06 3.66 7.60
C THR A 300 21.60 3.56 8.04
N MET A 301 20.79 4.60 7.77
CA MET A 301 19.37 4.58 8.08
C MET A 301 18.58 3.62 7.18
N LEU A 302 18.93 3.54 5.88
CA LEU A 302 18.29 2.64 4.93
C LEU A 302 18.61 1.15 5.23
N ALA A 303 19.70 0.87 5.91
CA ALA A 303 20.02 -0.49 6.36
C ALA A 303 19.02 -1.07 7.37
N LEU A 304 18.28 -0.21 8.09
CA LEU A 304 17.17 -0.53 8.98
C LEU A 304 16.04 0.48 8.77
N LYS A 305 15.62 0.63 7.51
CA LYS A 305 14.66 1.65 7.07
C LYS A 305 13.32 1.59 7.81
N GLY A 306 12.88 0.39 8.18
CA GLY A 306 11.63 0.20 8.92
C GLY A 306 11.73 0.71 10.36
N TRP A 307 12.81 0.41 11.08
CA TRP A 307 13.02 0.94 12.42
C TRP A 307 13.28 2.45 12.41
N ALA A 308 14.14 2.94 11.51
CA ALA A 308 14.40 4.37 11.37
C ALA A 308 13.11 5.14 11.02
N GLY A 309 12.29 4.62 10.08
CA GLY A 309 11.01 5.17 9.72
C GLY A 309 10.02 5.19 10.89
N MET A 310 9.98 4.14 11.70
CA MET A 310 9.13 4.09 12.90
C MET A 310 9.54 5.14 13.93
N PHE A 311 10.85 5.30 14.21
CA PHE A 311 11.32 6.37 15.10
C PHE A 311 10.93 7.76 14.57
N ARG A 312 11.08 7.99 13.27
CA ARG A 312 10.69 9.26 12.65
C ARG A 312 9.19 9.52 12.75
N GLN A 313 8.36 8.50 12.55
CA GLN A 313 6.91 8.63 12.69
C GLN A 313 6.50 8.91 14.14
N CYS A 314 7.09 8.21 15.10
CA CYS A 314 6.83 8.46 16.53
C CYS A 314 7.33 9.85 16.98
N GLU A 315 8.41 10.36 16.39
CA GLU A 315 8.91 11.73 16.62
C GLU A 315 7.92 12.78 16.11
N LYS A 316 7.41 12.61 14.89
CA LYS A 316 6.48 13.56 14.27
C LYS A 316 5.05 13.46 14.80
N PHE A 317 4.60 12.27 15.15
CA PHE A 317 3.22 11.96 15.49
C PHE A 317 3.13 11.07 16.74
N PRO A 318 3.60 11.55 17.90
CA PRO A 318 3.61 10.77 19.14
C PRO A 318 2.20 10.31 19.58
N GLU A 319 1.15 11.01 19.14
CA GLU A 319 -0.26 10.67 19.38
C GLU A 319 -0.73 9.40 18.68
N ARG A 320 -0.01 8.93 17.66
CA ARG A 320 -0.34 7.68 16.95
C ARG A 320 0.05 6.43 17.73
N LEU A 321 0.87 6.55 18.76
CA LEU A 321 1.19 5.43 19.63
C LEU A 321 -0.03 5.05 20.48
N PRO A 322 -0.52 3.79 20.42
CA PRO A 322 -1.82 3.44 20.95
C PRO A 322 -1.89 3.45 22.47
N VAL A 323 -0.81 3.15 23.17
CA VAL A 323 -0.81 3.00 24.65
C VAL A 323 0.11 4.00 25.34
N HIS A 324 1.34 4.13 24.88
CA HIS A 324 2.35 4.97 25.49
C HIS A 324 2.91 5.95 24.49
N SER A 325 2.78 7.26 24.73
CA SER A 325 3.56 8.24 24.02
C SER A 325 5.06 8.04 24.33
N SER A 326 5.92 8.29 23.37
CA SER A 326 7.36 8.23 23.53
C SER A 326 7.99 9.54 23.08
N ASN A 327 9.09 9.93 23.72
CA ASN A 327 9.97 10.99 23.26
C ASN A 327 10.96 10.38 22.24
N ALA A 328 10.44 9.73 21.20
CA ALA A 328 11.27 9.12 20.17
C ALA A 328 11.97 10.21 19.36
N SER A 329 13.23 9.95 19.00
CA SER A 329 14.03 10.80 18.14
C SER A 329 14.80 9.95 17.14
N LEU A 330 14.77 10.35 15.86
CA LEU A 330 15.56 9.70 14.82
C LEU A 330 17.06 9.87 15.08
N ALA A 331 17.47 11.02 15.57
CA ALA A 331 18.86 11.29 15.96
C ALA A 331 19.32 10.35 17.09
N ASP A 332 18.47 10.11 18.11
CA ASP A 332 18.77 9.15 19.18
C ASP A 332 18.97 7.73 18.63
N PHE A 333 18.11 7.29 17.70
CA PHE A 333 18.22 5.98 17.08
C PHE A 333 19.55 5.81 16.33
N LEU A 334 19.90 6.79 15.48
CA LEU A 334 21.15 6.77 14.71
C LEU A 334 22.37 6.88 15.61
N ALA A 335 22.33 7.71 16.67
CA ALA A 335 23.45 7.84 17.64
C ALA A 335 23.74 6.52 18.35
N VAL A 336 22.70 5.79 18.77
CA VAL A 336 22.84 4.46 19.38
C VAL A 336 23.40 3.46 18.35
N GLN A 337 22.85 3.42 17.13
CA GLN A 337 23.31 2.54 16.05
C GLN A 337 24.80 2.75 15.76
N LEU A 338 25.20 3.99 15.48
CA LEU A 338 26.60 4.31 15.16
C LEU A 338 27.56 4.04 16.34
N THR A 339 27.11 4.27 17.59
CA THR A 339 27.91 3.90 18.77
C THR A 339 28.20 2.39 18.79
N LEU A 340 27.18 1.56 18.51
CA LEU A 340 27.35 0.12 18.45
C LEU A 340 28.19 -0.32 17.24
N GLU A 341 28.05 0.33 16.09
CA GLU A 341 28.86 0.06 14.89
C GLU A 341 30.36 0.32 15.14
N VAL A 342 30.72 1.45 15.76
CA VAL A 342 32.13 1.76 16.13
C VAL A 342 32.73 0.63 16.94
N LEU A 343 32.00 0.15 17.95
CA LEU A 343 32.52 -0.94 18.82
C LEU A 343 32.61 -2.27 18.09
N ALA A 344 31.70 -2.60 17.21
CA ALA A 344 31.72 -3.82 16.44
C ALA A 344 32.82 -3.82 15.38
N ILE A 345 33.07 -2.67 14.74
CA ILE A 345 34.19 -2.45 13.80
C ILE A 345 35.51 -2.68 14.54
N ASP A 346 35.73 -2.00 15.68
CA ASP A 346 36.95 -2.13 16.49
C ASP A 346 37.20 -3.60 16.86
N TYR A 347 36.17 -4.29 17.34
CA TYR A 347 36.26 -5.70 17.72
C TYR A 347 36.65 -6.61 16.55
N VAL A 348 35.98 -6.45 15.39
CA VAL A 348 36.25 -7.27 14.20
C VAL A 348 37.69 -7.02 13.70
N LEU A 349 38.15 -5.76 13.69
CA LEU A 349 39.49 -5.40 13.26
C LEU A 349 40.55 -5.89 14.25
N GLU A 350 40.31 -5.82 15.58
CA GLU A 350 41.19 -6.39 16.59
C GLU A 350 41.35 -7.91 16.43
N CYS A 351 40.24 -8.65 16.28
CA CYS A 351 40.25 -10.10 16.02
C CYS A 351 40.92 -10.49 14.69
N SER A 352 40.93 -9.61 13.71
CA SER A 352 41.55 -9.87 12.41
C SER A 352 43.06 -9.58 12.41
N LYS A 353 43.54 -8.69 13.29
CA LYS A 353 44.99 -8.43 13.49
C LYS A 353 45.75 -9.59 14.15
N GLU A 354 45.04 -10.41 14.92
CA GLU A 354 45.61 -11.61 15.54
C GLU A 354 45.92 -12.72 14.52
N SER A 355 45.40 -12.65 13.33
CA SER A 355 45.72 -13.52 12.19
C SER A 355 46.71 -12.76 11.28
N ASP A 356 47.96 -13.15 11.26
CA ASP A 356 49.16 -12.52 10.67
C ASP A 356 49.10 -11.98 9.21
N SER A 357 47.92 -11.70 8.64
CA SER A 357 47.76 -11.35 7.23
C SER A 357 47.45 -9.86 6.93
N TYR A 358 47.30 -8.99 7.94
CA TYR A 358 46.78 -7.65 7.68
C TYR A 358 47.64 -6.51 8.26
N THR A 359 48.88 -6.41 7.82
CA THR A 359 49.71 -5.23 8.05
C THR A 359 49.52 -4.22 6.91
N GLY A 360 48.49 -3.38 6.97
CA GLY A 360 48.30 -2.35 5.94
C GLY A 360 46.98 -1.63 5.94
N LEU A 361 46.15 -1.76 6.98
CA LEU A 361 44.87 -1.06 7.13
C LEU A 361 45.03 0.39 7.63
N SER A 362 45.78 1.22 6.95
CA SER A 362 45.61 2.67 6.99
C SER A 362 44.61 3.05 5.87
N HIS A 363 43.52 3.01 6.05
CA HIS A 363 42.24 3.69 6.15
C HIS A 363 42.06 4.86 5.18
N SER A 364 42.07 4.63 3.88
CA SER A 364 41.52 5.61 2.95
C SER A 364 40.13 5.21 2.53
N TYR A 365 39.10 5.97 2.97
CA TYR A 365 37.74 5.91 2.45
C TYR A 365 37.72 6.28 0.95
N ALA A 366 38.73 7.03 0.50
CA ALA A 366 38.86 7.59 -0.83
C ALA A 366 39.44 6.64 -1.89
N ASP A 367 40.17 5.57 -1.50
CA ASP A 367 40.89 4.73 -2.45
C ASP A 367 40.25 3.41 -2.84
N GLN A 368 38.97 3.18 -2.37
CA GLN A 368 38.28 1.93 -2.69
C GLN A 368 37.10 2.14 -3.65
N THR A 369 37.34 2.74 -4.80
CA THR A 369 36.68 2.23 -6.01
C THR A 369 37.25 0.82 -6.24
N ILE A 370 36.55 -0.19 -5.70
CA ILE A 370 36.79 -1.55 -6.12
C ILE A 370 36.51 -1.54 -7.61
N THR A 371 37.59 -1.55 -8.40
CA THR A 371 37.54 -2.02 -9.75
C THR A 371 37.02 -3.46 -9.66
N LYS A 372 35.70 -3.66 -9.77
CA LYS A 372 35.21 -4.95 -10.28
C LYS A 372 36.08 -5.18 -11.52
N ASP A 373 36.81 -6.27 -11.54
CA ASP A 373 37.55 -6.67 -12.72
C ASP A 373 36.71 -6.36 -13.95
N ASN A 374 37.36 -5.90 -15.02
CA ASN A 374 36.70 -5.56 -16.31
C ASN A 374 36.02 -6.80 -16.91
N LEU A 375 34.97 -7.29 -16.24
CA LEU A 375 34.20 -8.44 -16.67
C LEU A 375 33.17 -7.95 -17.69
N VAL A 376 33.15 -8.60 -18.83
CA VAL A 376 32.14 -8.38 -19.87
C VAL A 376 30.76 -8.61 -19.26
N ASP A 377 29.81 -7.76 -19.59
CA ASP A 377 28.41 -7.94 -19.20
C ASP A 377 27.82 -9.21 -19.85
N MET A 378 27.92 -10.30 -19.12
CA MET A 378 27.52 -11.64 -19.59
C MET A 378 26.01 -11.74 -19.80
N VAL A 379 25.22 -10.97 -19.04
CA VAL A 379 23.74 -10.95 -19.15
C VAL A 379 23.36 -10.28 -20.46
N LEU A 380 23.92 -9.11 -20.72
CA LEU A 380 23.73 -8.40 -22.00
C LEU A 380 24.23 -9.23 -23.19
N ALA A 381 25.42 -9.83 -23.07
CA ALA A 381 25.97 -10.70 -24.15
C ALA A 381 25.02 -11.86 -24.48
N TYR A 382 24.52 -12.55 -23.46
CA TYR A 382 23.59 -13.67 -23.66
C TYR A 382 22.26 -13.22 -24.27
N GLU A 383 21.72 -12.10 -23.79
CA GLU A 383 20.51 -11.51 -24.34
C GLU A 383 20.66 -11.21 -25.86
N ILE A 384 21.75 -10.56 -26.25
CA ILE A 384 22.03 -10.25 -27.64
C ILE A 384 22.24 -11.52 -28.47
N PHE A 385 22.90 -12.52 -27.89
CA PHE A 385 23.13 -13.80 -28.55
C PHE A 385 21.81 -14.52 -28.91
N VAL A 386 20.87 -14.57 -27.94
CA VAL A 386 19.54 -15.16 -28.17
C VAL A 386 18.72 -14.31 -29.14
N PHE A 387 18.74 -12.98 -28.96
CA PHE A 387 17.95 -12.10 -29.80
C PHE A 387 18.44 -12.08 -31.28
N ALA A 388 19.76 -12.13 -31.49
CA ALA A 388 20.33 -12.25 -32.85
C ALA A 388 19.89 -13.53 -33.58
N GLN A 389 19.69 -14.63 -32.81
CA GLN A 389 19.12 -15.86 -33.38
C GLN A 389 17.68 -15.64 -33.86
N SER A 390 16.86 -14.92 -33.06
CA SER A 390 15.45 -14.65 -33.39
C SER A 390 15.32 -13.74 -34.63
N LEU A 391 16.28 -12.86 -34.89
CA LEU A 391 16.29 -12.01 -36.08
C LEU A 391 16.63 -12.79 -37.38
N GLY A 392 16.99 -14.06 -37.27
CA GLY A 392 17.38 -14.88 -38.42
C GLY A 392 18.71 -14.45 -39.05
N PHE A 393 19.56 -13.78 -38.30
CA PHE A 393 20.88 -13.37 -38.77
C PHE A 393 21.82 -14.54 -38.80
N VAL A 394 22.10 -15.01 -39.97
CA VAL A 394 22.90 -16.21 -40.19
C VAL A 394 24.15 -15.89 -41.02
N GLY A 395 25.29 -16.34 -40.57
CA GLY A 395 26.53 -16.39 -41.36
C GLY A 395 27.06 -15.02 -41.81
N THR A 396 27.27 -14.85 -43.10
CA THR A 396 27.85 -13.64 -43.70
C THR A 396 26.97 -12.38 -43.62
N GLN A 397 25.71 -12.51 -43.22
CA GLN A 397 24.82 -11.36 -43.01
C GLN A 397 25.14 -10.60 -41.71
N LEU A 398 25.80 -11.24 -40.75
CA LEU A 398 26.27 -10.65 -39.49
C LEU A 398 27.71 -10.16 -39.64
N SER A 399 27.88 -8.89 -39.97
CA SER A 399 29.18 -8.25 -39.78
C SER A 399 29.36 -7.81 -38.35
N GLN A 400 30.58 -7.67 -37.88
CA GLN A 400 30.91 -7.16 -36.55
C GLN A 400 30.24 -5.79 -36.31
N GLN A 401 30.21 -4.90 -37.31
CA GLN A 401 29.55 -3.61 -37.26
C GLN A 401 28.05 -3.70 -36.97
N LYS A 402 27.34 -4.71 -37.52
CA LYS A 402 25.91 -4.91 -37.23
C LYS A 402 25.68 -5.40 -35.83
N ILE A 403 26.59 -6.23 -35.31
CA ILE A 403 26.54 -6.67 -33.90
C ILE A 403 26.80 -5.47 -32.98
N GLU A 404 27.76 -4.61 -33.26
CA GLU A 404 28.04 -3.39 -32.50
C GLU A 404 26.80 -2.48 -32.41
N VAL A 405 26.11 -2.27 -33.53
CA VAL A 405 24.85 -1.52 -33.54
C VAL A 405 23.78 -2.20 -32.72
N LEU A 406 23.62 -3.52 -32.83
CA LEU A 406 22.67 -4.30 -32.09
C LEU A 406 22.97 -4.27 -30.58
N VAL A 407 24.22 -4.38 -30.17
CA VAL A 407 24.68 -4.26 -28.77
C VAL A 407 24.30 -2.91 -28.21
N LYS A 408 24.58 -1.83 -28.97
CA LYS A 408 24.23 -0.48 -28.53
C LYS A 408 22.72 -0.31 -28.36
N GLU A 409 21.93 -0.74 -29.34
CA GLU A 409 20.47 -0.60 -29.29
C GLU A 409 19.83 -1.42 -28.16
N ILE A 410 20.28 -2.65 -27.91
CA ILE A 410 19.74 -3.48 -26.82
C ILE A 410 20.21 -2.97 -25.45
N ALA A 411 21.42 -2.42 -25.35
CA ALA A 411 21.88 -1.79 -24.11
C ALA A 411 21.09 -0.51 -23.76
N GLU A 412 20.65 0.25 -24.78
CA GLU A 412 19.76 1.41 -24.62
C GLU A 412 18.30 0.96 -24.37
N PHE A 413 17.88 -0.14 -24.96
CA PHE A 413 16.58 -0.79 -24.79
C PHE A 413 16.65 -1.90 -23.71
N ASP A 414 17.12 -1.53 -22.53
CA ASP A 414 17.32 -2.45 -21.41
C ASP A 414 16.02 -3.05 -20.86
N SER A 415 16.12 -4.02 -19.98
CA SER A 415 14.97 -4.69 -19.36
C SER A 415 14.03 -3.71 -18.66
N ARG A 416 14.55 -2.64 -18.04
CA ARG A 416 13.72 -1.62 -17.40
C ARG A 416 12.86 -0.87 -18.42
N LYS A 417 13.45 -0.39 -19.52
CA LYS A 417 12.71 0.30 -20.59
C LYS A 417 11.66 -0.61 -21.21
N ARG A 418 12.00 -1.88 -21.47
CA ARG A 418 11.02 -2.86 -21.99
C ARG A 418 9.86 -3.08 -21.06
N ARG A 419 10.15 -3.32 -19.77
CA ARG A 419 9.12 -3.51 -18.75
C ARG A 419 8.24 -2.27 -18.56
N SER A 420 8.82 -1.07 -18.65
CA SER A 420 8.05 0.19 -18.64
C SER A 420 7.06 0.25 -19.81
N LEU A 421 7.47 -0.06 -21.04
CA LEU A 421 6.58 -0.06 -22.20
C LEU A 421 5.49 -1.15 -22.12
N LEU A 422 5.86 -2.35 -21.69
CA LEU A 422 4.91 -3.44 -21.45
C LEU A 422 3.90 -3.07 -20.35
N HIS A 423 4.36 -2.39 -19.31
CA HIS A 423 3.49 -1.87 -18.27
C HIS A 423 2.51 -0.81 -18.81
N LYS A 424 2.99 0.13 -19.62
CA LYS A 424 2.12 1.11 -20.30
C LYS A 424 1.07 0.43 -21.19
N ALA A 425 1.45 -0.61 -21.93
CA ALA A 425 0.51 -1.39 -22.74
C ALA A 425 -0.53 -2.14 -21.87
N TYR A 426 -0.09 -2.67 -20.73
CA TYR A 426 -0.97 -3.32 -19.76
C TYR A 426 -2.02 -2.36 -19.17
N GLU A 427 -1.62 -1.14 -18.82
CA GLU A 427 -2.51 -0.09 -18.32
C GLU A 427 -3.44 0.43 -19.42
N LEU A 428 -2.94 0.66 -20.63
CA LEU A 428 -3.69 1.13 -21.79
C LEU A 428 -4.86 0.20 -22.11
N ASN A 429 -4.62 -1.10 -22.14
CA ASN A 429 -5.65 -2.11 -22.36
C ASN A 429 -6.78 -2.03 -21.34
N PHE A 430 -6.46 -1.89 -20.05
CA PHE A 430 -7.46 -1.77 -18.99
C PHE A 430 -8.23 -0.45 -19.08
N ARG A 431 -7.52 0.68 -19.27
CA ARG A 431 -8.13 2.00 -19.43
C ARG A 431 -9.15 2.01 -20.56
N ASP A 432 -8.77 1.52 -21.71
CA ASP A 432 -9.60 1.56 -22.91
C ASP A 432 -10.84 0.67 -22.75
N ARG A 433 -10.74 -0.48 -22.09
CA ARG A 433 -11.89 -1.33 -21.73
C ARG A 433 -12.89 -0.60 -20.82
N VAL A 434 -12.38 0.08 -19.78
CA VAL A 434 -13.23 0.84 -18.84
C VAL A 434 -13.93 1.99 -19.54
N LEU A 435 -13.20 2.78 -20.34
CA LEU A 435 -13.76 3.93 -21.05
C LEU A 435 -14.80 3.52 -22.10
N ASN A 436 -14.53 2.45 -22.85
CA ASN A 436 -15.50 1.89 -23.80
C ASN A 436 -16.77 1.40 -23.09
N ALA A 437 -16.64 0.77 -21.92
CA ALA A 437 -17.79 0.30 -21.16
C ALA A 437 -18.64 1.47 -20.62
N LEU A 438 -18.01 2.50 -20.07
CA LEU A 438 -18.70 3.70 -19.62
C LEU A 438 -19.39 4.42 -20.79
N ALA A 439 -18.72 4.57 -21.94
CA ALA A 439 -19.31 5.18 -23.14
C ALA A 439 -20.54 4.40 -23.64
N ALA A 440 -20.46 3.07 -23.63
CA ALA A 440 -21.59 2.21 -24.02
C ALA A 440 -22.78 2.30 -23.03
N ASN A 441 -22.53 2.69 -21.77
CA ASN A 441 -23.55 2.77 -20.71
C ASN A 441 -24.25 4.13 -20.62
N GLN A 442 -23.73 5.18 -21.24
CA GLN A 442 -24.20 6.56 -21.11
C GLN A 442 -25.65 6.84 -21.61
N LYS A 443 -26.30 5.89 -22.26
CA LYS A 443 -27.65 6.06 -22.85
C LYS A 443 -28.78 5.84 -21.86
N LEU A 444 -28.49 5.57 -20.60
CA LEU A 444 -29.52 5.32 -19.57
C LEU A 444 -29.97 6.65 -18.96
N SER A 445 -31.26 6.94 -19.05
CA SER A 445 -31.89 8.11 -18.43
C SER A 445 -32.08 7.86 -16.93
N ALA A 446 -31.81 8.87 -16.10
CA ALA A 446 -32.14 8.84 -14.68
C ALA A 446 -33.66 8.63 -14.45
N SER A 447 -34.01 7.83 -13.45
CA SER A 447 -35.41 7.63 -13.05
C SER A 447 -36.03 8.96 -12.57
N GLN A 448 -37.24 9.30 -13.10
CA GLN A 448 -37.98 10.49 -12.66
C GLN A 448 -38.80 10.26 -11.37
N SER A 449 -38.94 9.02 -10.92
CA SER A 449 -39.74 8.70 -9.73
C SER A 449 -38.97 8.98 -8.42
N ARG A 450 -39.70 9.19 -7.31
CA ARG A 450 -39.11 9.24 -5.97
C ARG A 450 -38.53 7.87 -5.62
N PRO A 451 -37.28 7.80 -5.18
CA PRO A 451 -36.67 6.52 -4.83
C PRO A 451 -37.32 5.94 -3.57
N ARG A 452 -37.39 4.59 -3.52
CA ARG A 452 -37.88 3.88 -2.34
C ARG A 452 -36.85 3.91 -1.21
N VAL A 453 -35.57 3.80 -1.55
CA VAL A 453 -34.44 3.74 -0.64
C VAL A 453 -33.31 4.59 -1.17
N GLN A 454 -32.67 5.35 -0.29
CA GLN A 454 -31.41 6.01 -0.60
C GLN A 454 -30.35 5.54 0.39
N ALA A 455 -29.15 5.23 -0.10
CA ALA A 455 -28.03 4.79 0.72
C ALA A 455 -26.75 5.50 0.28
N VAL A 456 -26.03 6.04 1.27
CA VAL A 456 -24.73 6.69 1.07
C VAL A 456 -23.64 5.80 1.65
N PHE A 457 -22.81 5.25 0.79
CA PHE A 457 -21.69 4.37 1.16
C PHE A 457 -20.37 5.12 1.20
N CYS A 458 -19.35 4.51 1.79
CA CYS A 458 -18.00 4.94 1.51
C CYS A 458 -17.70 4.79 0.02
N MET A 459 -16.79 5.63 -0.50
CA MET A 459 -16.32 5.56 -1.88
C MET A 459 -15.50 4.29 -2.17
N ASP A 460 -15.13 3.56 -1.16
CA ASP A 460 -14.27 2.37 -1.16
C ASP A 460 -14.73 1.33 -2.19
N GLU A 461 -13.81 0.75 -2.93
CA GLU A 461 -14.14 -0.24 -3.97
C GLU A 461 -14.73 -1.53 -3.40
N ARG A 462 -14.49 -1.80 -2.10
CA ARG A 462 -15.11 -2.94 -1.41
C ARG A 462 -16.62 -2.79 -1.26
N GLU A 463 -17.11 -1.55 -1.25
CA GLU A 463 -18.54 -1.22 -1.20
C GLU A 463 -19.20 -1.25 -2.59
N GLU A 464 -18.43 -1.34 -3.70
CA GLU A 464 -18.96 -1.33 -5.06
C GLU A 464 -19.94 -2.48 -5.28
N SER A 465 -19.58 -3.71 -4.91
CA SER A 465 -20.42 -4.87 -5.10
C SER A 465 -21.67 -4.85 -4.21
N LEU A 466 -21.55 -4.43 -2.95
CA LEU A 466 -22.70 -4.27 -2.05
C LEU A 466 -23.70 -3.26 -2.60
N ARG A 467 -23.24 -2.11 -3.13
CA ARG A 467 -24.08 -1.11 -3.80
C ARG A 467 -24.78 -1.70 -5.02
N ARG A 468 -24.06 -2.41 -5.87
CA ARG A 468 -24.58 -3.04 -7.09
C ARG A 468 -25.60 -4.12 -6.76
N HIS A 469 -25.34 -4.97 -5.76
CA HIS A 469 -26.31 -5.97 -5.31
C HIS A 469 -27.57 -5.36 -4.68
N LEU A 470 -27.45 -4.23 -3.97
CA LEU A 470 -28.60 -3.48 -3.48
C LEU A 470 -29.44 -2.95 -4.64
N GLU A 471 -28.80 -2.37 -5.67
CA GLU A 471 -29.46 -1.85 -6.87
C GLU A 471 -30.12 -2.97 -7.71
N GLU A 472 -29.56 -4.18 -7.74
CA GLU A 472 -30.15 -5.35 -8.37
C GLU A 472 -31.40 -5.89 -7.62
N LEU A 473 -31.37 -5.84 -6.29
CA LEU A 473 -32.45 -6.30 -5.43
C LEU A 473 -33.61 -5.29 -5.38
N GLU A 474 -33.29 -3.99 -5.43
CA GLU A 474 -34.23 -2.90 -5.38
C GLU A 474 -33.89 -1.87 -6.48
N PRO A 475 -34.40 -2.05 -7.70
CA PRO A 475 -34.12 -1.14 -8.82
C PRO A 475 -34.57 0.31 -8.60
N GLN A 476 -35.50 0.57 -7.66
CA GLN A 476 -35.91 1.90 -7.26
C GLN A 476 -35.03 2.49 -6.14
N SER A 477 -33.91 1.86 -5.81
CA SER A 477 -32.92 2.43 -4.89
C SER A 477 -32.01 3.41 -5.61
N GLU A 478 -31.52 4.41 -4.89
CA GLU A 478 -30.43 5.28 -5.31
C GLU A 478 -29.25 5.10 -4.35
N THR A 479 -28.05 4.84 -4.90
CA THR A 479 -26.84 4.71 -4.10
C THR A 479 -25.88 5.84 -4.41
N TYR A 480 -25.29 6.39 -3.36
CA TYR A 480 -24.28 7.44 -3.42
C TYR A 480 -22.98 6.96 -2.82
N GLY A 481 -21.83 7.49 -3.27
CA GLY A 481 -20.53 7.26 -2.69
C GLY A 481 -19.92 8.55 -2.18
N PHE A 482 -19.41 8.56 -0.98
CA PHE A 482 -18.68 9.68 -0.41
C PHE A 482 -17.50 9.17 0.42
N ALA A 483 -16.50 10.01 0.70
CA ALA A 483 -15.42 9.62 1.59
C ALA A 483 -15.98 9.22 2.96
N GLY A 484 -15.56 8.08 3.52
CA GLY A 484 -16.19 7.40 4.67
C GLY A 484 -16.23 8.18 5.98
N PHE A 485 -15.62 9.37 6.04
CA PHE A 485 -15.81 10.29 7.16
C PHE A 485 -17.06 11.21 6.98
N PHE A 486 -17.73 11.17 5.83
CA PHE A 486 -18.95 11.91 5.50
C PHE A 486 -18.87 13.41 5.84
N GLY A 487 -17.71 14.03 5.61
CA GLY A 487 -17.47 15.44 5.94
C GLY A 487 -17.30 15.71 7.45
N VAL A 488 -17.52 14.74 8.32
CA VAL A 488 -17.42 14.89 9.78
C VAL A 488 -15.99 14.61 10.22
N ALA A 489 -15.13 15.63 10.16
CA ALA A 489 -13.74 15.54 10.60
C ALA A 489 -13.65 15.68 12.12
N MET A 490 -13.69 14.58 12.85
CA MET A 490 -13.79 14.56 14.31
C MET A 490 -12.67 13.75 14.97
N SER A 491 -12.32 14.10 16.20
CA SER A 491 -11.79 13.17 17.18
C SER A 491 -12.97 12.45 17.84
N TYR A 492 -12.86 11.16 18.09
CA TYR A 492 -13.96 10.36 18.63
C TYR A 492 -13.54 9.61 19.89
N ARG A 493 -14.40 9.62 20.90
CA ARG A 493 -14.23 8.86 22.13
C ARG A 493 -15.50 8.06 22.41
N GLY A 494 -15.44 6.76 22.13
CA GLY A 494 -16.51 5.83 22.47
C GLY A 494 -16.59 5.58 23.99
N LEU A 495 -17.71 5.01 24.44
CA LEU A 495 -17.95 4.70 25.86
C LEU A 495 -16.83 3.80 26.45
N ASP A 496 -16.20 3.00 25.62
CA ASP A 496 -15.18 2.01 26.00
C ASP A 496 -13.75 2.48 25.76
N ASP A 497 -13.58 3.63 25.12
CA ASP A 497 -12.27 4.11 24.70
C ASP A 497 -11.54 4.81 25.84
N LEU A 498 -10.28 4.46 26.04
CA LEU A 498 -9.41 5.10 27.02
C LEU A 498 -8.94 6.49 26.52
N ARG A 499 -8.81 6.63 25.21
CA ARG A 499 -8.34 7.83 24.53
C ARG A 499 -9.22 8.12 23.32
N GLU A 500 -9.23 9.35 22.91
CA GLU A 500 -9.82 9.79 21.66
C GLU A 500 -8.98 9.33 20.47
N ARG A 501 -9.63 9.12 19.33
CA ARG A 501 -8.99 8.79 18.05
C ARG A 501 -9.47 9.77 16.99
N PRO A 502 -8.56 10.30 16.14
CA PRO A 502 -8.97 11.06 14.96
C PRO A 502 -9.66 10.11 13.96
N LEU A 503 -10.89 10.44 13.58
CA LEU A 503 -11.64 9.75 12.53
C LEU A 503 -11.88 10.73 11.37
N CYS A 504 -10.82 11.01 10.62
CA CYS A 504 -10.81 11.90 9.46
C CYS A 504 -9.60 11.56 8.59
N PRO A 505 -9.53 12.07 7.34
CA PRO A 505 -8.35 11.91 6.51
C PRO A 505 -7.08 12.41 7.21
N VAL A 506 -5.95 11.73 7.03
CA VAL A 506 -4.69 11.96 7.75
C VAL A 506 -4.18 13.40 7.64
N VAL A 507 -4.48 14.03 6.51
CA VAL A 507 -4.09 15.43 6.23
C VAL A 507 -4.94 16.47 6.99
N VAL A 508 -6.03 16.01 7.65
CA VAL A 508 -6.97 16.87 8.37
C VAL A 508 -6.77 16.71 9.87
N LYS A 509 -6.51 17.80 10.58
CA LYS A 509 -6.49 17.80 12.06
C LYS A 509 -7.89 18.11 12.58
N PRO A 510 -8.53 17.19 13.34
CA PRO A 510 -9.86 17.45 13.90
C PRO A 510 -9.80 18.56 14.95
N LYS A 511 -10.82 19.44 14.94
CA LYS A 511 -11.00 20.53 15.93
C LYS A 511 -12.07 20.21 16.95
N HIS A 512 -12.82 19.13 16.73
CA HIS A 512 -13.99 18.76 17.48
C HIS A 512 -13.84 17.33 18.04
N LEU A 513 -14.28 17.14 19.26
CA LEU A 513 -14.39 15.83 19.92
C LEU A 513 -15.87 15.45 20.02
N ILE A 514 -16.20 14.29 19.47
CA ILE A 514 -17.51 13.66 19.63
C ILE A 514 -17.39 12.52 20.64
N GLU A 515 -18.22 12.58 21.67
CA GLU A 515 -18.25 11.56 22.72
C GLU A 515 -19.54 10.74 22.68
N GLU A 516 -19.42 9.46 23.01
CA GLU A 516 -20.58 8.63 23.35
C GLU A 516 -20.97 8.86 24.82
N LEU A 517 -22.17 9.35 25.02
CA LEU A 517 -22.78 9.50 26.36
C LEU A 517 -23.79 8.39 26.60
N SER A 518 -23.73 7.78 27.78
CA SER A 518 -24.73 6.79 28.18
C SER A 518 -26.06 7.44 28.51
N LEU A 519 -27.14 6.79 28.15
CA LEU A 519 -28.50 7.15 28.58
C LEU A 519 -28.82 6.66 29.99
N ASP A 520 -28.00 5.78 30.57
CA ASP A 520 -28.19 5.17 31.89
C ASP A 520 -26.90 5.30 32.72
N GLU A 521 -26.87 6.27 33.65
CA GLU A 521 -25.71 6.52 34.50
C GLU A 521 -25.41 5.36 35.46
N PHE A 522 -26.44 4.67 35.96
CA PHE A 522 -26.27 3.49 36.81
C PHE A 522 -25.74 2.30 36.00
N GLY A 523 -26.24 2.10 34.78
CA GLY A 523 -25.76 1.10 33.83
C GLY A 523 -24.27 1.28 33.50
N VAL A 524 -23.81 2.54 33.32
CA VAL A 524 -22.38 2.84 33.07
C VAL A 524 -21.50 2.42 34.22
N SER A 525 -21.90 2.78 35.45
CA SER A 525 -21.08 2.45 36.62
C SER A 525 -20.93 0.93 36.81
N THR A 526 -22.01 0.19 36.58
CA THR A 526 -22.02 -1.28 36.63
C THR A 526 -21.19 -1.89 35.50
N TYR A 527 -21.36 -1.38 34.30
CA TYR A 527 -20.61 -1.77 33.11
C TYR A 527 -19.10 -1.56 33.30
N SER A 528 -18.69 -0.35 33.69
CA SER A 528 -17.29 -0.01 33.94
C SER A 528 -16.67 -0.84 35.04
N ARG A 529 -17.43 -1.08 36.15
CA ARG A 529 -16.97 -1.94 37.25
C ARG A 529 -16.75 -3.38 36.79
N SER A 530 -17.67 -3.92 35.99
CA SER A 530 -17.55 -5.27 35.43
C SER A 530 -16.37 -5.40 34.48
N LYS A 531 -16.13 -4.40 33.59
CA LYS A 531 -14.97 -4.35 32.73
C LYS A 531 -13.65 -4.25 33.49
N ASN A 532 -13.59 -3.34 34.47
CA ASN A 532 -12.40 -3.18 35.29
C ASN A 532 -12.07 -4.44 36.10
N TRP A 533 -13.08 -5.15 36.61
CA TRP A 533 -12.88 -6.43 37.29
C TRP A 533 -12.31 -7.48 36.34
N ARG A 534 -12.85 -7.59 35.11
CA ARG A 534 -12.33 -8.52 34.10
C ARG A 534 -10.92 -8.17 33.68
N GLY A 535 -10.62 -6.89 33.47
CA GLY A 535 -9.26 -6.44 33.13
C GLY A 535 -8.25 -6.79 34.23
N ARG A 536 -8.63 -6.55 35.50
CA ARG A 536 -7.81 -6.95 36.67
C ARG A 536 -7.63 -8.46 36.76
N PHE A 537 -8.68 -9.24 36.52
CA PHE A 537 -8.61 -10.70 36.50
C PHE A 537 -7.73 -11.21 35.39
N SER A 538 -7.86 -10.66 34.17
CA SER A 538 -6.98 -10.97 33.03
C SER A 538 -5.52 -10.65 33.36
N LYS A 539 -5.22 -9.50 33.96
CA LYS A 539 -3.88 -9.12 34.39
C LYS A 539 -3.32 -10.08 35.43
N ILE A 540 -4.11 -10.45 36.45
CA ILE A 540 -3.70 -11.41 37.50
C ILE A 540 -3.38 -12.76 36.84
N THR A 541 -4.26 -13.27 35.95
CA THR A 541 -4.06 -14.55 35.29
C THR A 541 -2.81 -14.55 34.38
N SER A 542 -2.53 -13.44 33.69
CA SER A 542 -1.31 -13.27 32.94
C SER A 542 -0.08 -13.28 33.84
N THR A 543 -0.09 -12.51 34.91
CA THR A 543 1.04 -12.48 35.88
C THR A 543 1.31 -13.83 36.52
N VAL A 544 0.24 -14.60 36.90
CA VAL A 544 0.36 -15.95 37.45
C VAL A 544 0.96 -16.91 36.38
N ARG A 545 0.50 -16.83 35.16
CA ARG A 545 1.00 -17.63 34.02
C ARG A 545 2.50 -17.40 33.81
N ASP A 546 2.91 -16.16 33.86
CA ASP A 546 4.28 -15.73 33.57
C ASP A 546 5.22 -15.94 34.80
N SER A 547 4.71 -16.37 35.93
CA SER A 547 5.46 -16.71 37.13
C SER A 547 6.19 -18.04 37.02
N VAL A 548 7.48 -18.06 37.34
CA VAL A 548 8.31 -19.27 37.34
C VAL A 548 7.74 -20.38 38.23
N PHE A 549 7.19 -20.05 39.40
CA PHE A 549 6.66 -21.04 40.36
C PHE A 549 5.21 -21.41 40.07
N PHE A 550 4.36 -20.45 39.78
CA PHE A 550 2.93 -20.70 39.60
C PHE A 550 2.51 -21.01 38.17
N GLY A 551 3.35 -20.68 37.17
CA GLY A 551 3.06 -20.90 35.77
C GLY A 551 2.88 -22.37 35.41
N GLY A 552 3.69 -23.28 35.99
CA GLY A 552 3.55 -24.73 35.81
C GLY A 552 2.23 -25.27 36.38
N LEU A 553 1.87 -24.88 37.58
CA LEU A 553 0.58 -25.25 38.20
C LEU A 553 -0.62 -24.68 37.46
N TRP A 554 -0.50 -23.44 36.97
CA TRP A 554 -1.49 -22.79 36.12
C TRP A 554 -1.67 -23.56 34.80
N ALA A 555 -0.57 -23.94 34.12
CA ALA A 555 -0.61 -24.68 32.87
C ALA A 555 -1.28 -26.06 33.06
N LEU A 556 -0.98 -26.75 34.14
CA LEU A 556 -1.59 -28.06 34.45
C LEU A 556 -3.09 -27.96 34.77
N SER A 557 -3.54 -26.94 35.49
CA SER A 557 -4.94 -26.82 35.91
C SER A 557 -5.80 -26.08 34.90
N VAL A 558 -5.44 -24.85 34.54
CA VAL A 558 -6.25 -23.98 33.67
C VAL A 558 -5.88 -24.19 32.19
N GLY A 559 -4.62 -24.53 31.91
CA GLY A 559 -4.17 -24.80 30.55
C GLY A 559 -4.89 -25.98 29.90
N THR A 560 -5.12 -27.06 30.66
CA THR A 560 -5.89 -28.21 30.17
C THR A 560 -7.36 -27.86 29.86
N LEU A 561 -7.97 -26.99 30.65
CA LEU A 561 -9.32 -26.46 30.35
C LEU A 561 -9.35 -25.54 29.12
N LYS A 562 -8.25 -24.82 28.84
CA LYS A 562 -8.13 -23.95 27.67
C LYS A 562 -7.92 -24.69 26.35
N ILE A 563 -7.64 -25.99 26.39
CA ILE A 563 -7.62 -26.85 25.19
C ILE A 563 -8.99 -26.85 24.51
N LEU A 564 -10.09 -26.89 25.28
CA LEU A 564 -11.44 -26.91 24.73
C LEU A 564 -11.76 -25.66 23.88
N PRO A 565 -11.56 -24.42 24.38
CA PRO A 565 -11.74 -23.24 23.54
C PRO A 565 -10.76 -23.18 22.35
N LEU A 566 -9.53 -23.63 22.50
CA LEU A 566 -8.57 -23.66 21.41
C LEU A 566 -9.00 -24.60 20.29
N VAL A 567 -9.39 -25.84 20.66
CA VAL A 567 -9.92 -26.82 19.69
C VAL A 567 -11.22 -26.32 19.08
N GLY A 568 -12.09 -25.71 19.88
CA GLY A 568 -13.34 -25.11 19.39
C GLY A 568 -13.12 -24.01 18.35
N LEU A 569 -12.17 -23.12 18.59
CA LEU A 569 -11.80 -22.07 17.63
C LEU A 569 -11.11 -22.62 16.37
N ALA A 570 -10.33 -23.71 16.50
CA ALA A 570 -9.65 -24.32 15.37
C ALA A 570 -10.57 -25.17 14.47
N VAL A 571 -11.58 -25.87 15.08
CA VAL A 571 -12.44 -26.80 14.34
C VAL A 571 -13.77 -26.16 13.95
N PHE A 572 -14.30 -25.25 14.78
CA PHE A 572 -15.59 -24.57 14.60
C PHE A 572 -15.45 -23.07 14.86
N PRO A 573 -14.61 -22.31 14.12
CA PRO A 573 -14.24 -20.94 14.45
C PRO A 573 -15.45 -20.02 14.62
N ARG A 574 -16.40 -20.03 13.67
CA ARG A 574 -17.63 -19.23 13.73
C ARG A 574 -18.51 -19.52 14.95
N VAL A 575 -18.82 -20.82 15.15
CA VAL A 575 -19.72 -21.24 16.24
C VAL A 575 -19.10 -20.90 17.60
N PHE A 576 -17.82 -21.22 17.76
CA PHE A 576 -17.13 -21.02 19.02
C PHE A 576 -16.87 -19.53 19.29
N SER A 577 -16.56 -18.74 18.28
CA SER A 577 -16.46 -17.28 18.40
C SER A 577 -17.80 -16.67 18.84
N GLY A 578 -18.92 -17.10 18.25
CA GLY A 578 -20.26 -16.69 18.65
C GLY A 578 -20.61 -17.06 20.09
N ILE A 579 -20.24 -18.26 20.54
CA ILE A 579 -20.40 -18.71 21.92
C ILE A 579 -19.51 -17.88 22.86
N ALA A 580 -18.24 -17.69 22.52
CA ALA A 580 -17.29 -16.92 23.29
C ALA A 580 -17.75 -15.46 23.45
N HIS A 581 -18.23 -14.84 22.36
CA HIS A 581 -18.81 -13.51 22.40
C HIS A 581 -20.04 -13.44 23.32
N ARG A 582 -20.97 -14.39 23.23
CA ARG A 582 -22.13 -14.47 24.14
C ARG A 582 -21.71 -14.64 25.60
N ILE A 583 -20.72 -15.49 25.88
CA ILE A 583 -20.18 -15.69 27.24
C ILE A 583 -19.52 -14.40 27.75
N GLN A 584 -18.80 -13.68 26.89
CA GLN A 584 -18.20 -12.40 27.24
C GLN A 584 -19.27 -11.34 27.58
N LEU A 585 -20.44 -11.40 26.97
CA LEU A 585 -21.56 -10.50 27.22
C LEU A 585 -22.41 -10.91 28.42
N ILE A 586 -22.29 -12.13 28.96
CA ILE A 586 -23.02 -12.57 30.14
C ILE A 586 -22.63 -11.66 31.34
N GLY A 587 -23.60 -10.93 31.87
CA GLY A 587 -23.43 -10.02 32.99
C GLY A 587 -22.86 -8.65 32.66
N ILE A 588 -22.63 -8.34 31.33
CA ILE A 588 -22.20 -7.02 30.85
C ILE A 588 -23.13 -6.57 29.74
N LYS A 589 -24.22 -5.91 30.09
CA LYS A 589 -25.03 -5.23 29.07
C LYS A 589 -24.43 -3.84 28.82
N ARG A 590 -23.96 -3.59 27.60
CA ARG A 590 -23.54 -2.24 27.21
C ARG A 590 -24.76 -1.32 27.28
N PRO A 591 -24.68 -0.22 28.02
CA PRO A 591 -25.80 0.71 28.10
C PRO A 591 -26.04 1.35 26.70
N ALA A 592 -27.29 1.75 26.44
CA ALA A 592 -27.61 2.55 25.26
C ALA A 592 -26.89 3.91 25.33
N THR A 593 -26.38 4.36 24.20
CA THR A 593 -25.60 5.60 24.11
C THR A 593 -26.21 6.59 23.13
N ARG A 594 -25.86 7.87 23.29
CA ARG A 594 -26.09 8.94 22.32
C ARG A 594 -24.79 9.67 22.06
N LEU A 595 -24.67 10.26 20.88
CA LEU A 595 -23.53 11.11 20.58
C LEU A 595 -23.77 12.53 21.11
N ARG A 596 -22.75 13.11 21.68
CA ARG A 596 -22.69 14.53 22.00
C ARG A 596 -22.26 15.29 20.76
N ILE A 597 -23.23 15.62 19.88
CA ILE A 597 -22.94 16.28 18.58
C ILE A 597 -22.97 17.80 18.66
N GLU A 598 -23.74 18.38 19.60
CA GLU A 598 -23.97 19.83 19.72
C GLU A 598 -22.97 20.47 20.69
N TYR A 599 -22.27 21.51 20.22
CA TYR A 599 -21.37 22.31 21.04
C TYR A 599 -22.14 23.27 21.95
N LYS A 600 -21.96 23.12 23.25
CA LYS A 600 -22.60 23.95 24.31
C LYS A 600 -21.64 24.88 25.05
N GLY A 601 -20.57 25.29 24.39
CA GLY A 601 -19.57 26.20 24.98
C GLY A 601 -18.50 25.49 25.82
N GLU A 602 -18.41 24.15 25.78
CA GLU A 602 -17.46 23.37 26.58
C GLU A 602 -16.37 22.75 25.70
N ASN A 603 -15.16 22.76 26.22
CA ASN A 603 -14.03 22.09 25.61
C ASN A 603 -13.59 20.92 26.50
N ASP A 604 -13.02 19.89 25.86
CA ASP A 604 -12.43 18.77 26.61
C ASP A 604 -11.21 19.24 27.41
N PRO A 605 -11.16 18.96 28.72
CA PRO A 605 -10.05 19.43 29.57
C PRO A 605 -8.69 18.83 29.21
N ALA A 606 -8.68 17.63 28.60
CA ALA A 606 -7.46 16.90 28.29
C ALA A 606 -6.85 17.32 26.94
N SER A 607 -7.67 17.43 25.89
CA SER A 607 -7.22 17.75 24.53
C SER A 607 -7.43 19.22 24.14
N GLY A 608 -8.28 19.96 24.87
CA GLY A 608 -8.68 21.31 24.49
C GLY A 608 -9.65 21.40 23.31
N LEU A 609 -10.03 20.26 22.71
CA LEU A 609 -10.95 20.20 21.58
C LEU A 609 -12.38 20.64 21.98
N ARG A 610 -13.13 21.23 21.03
CA ARG A 610 -14.53 21.54 21.24
C ARG A 610 -15.38 20.28 21.36
N LEU A 611 -16.21 20.20 22.40
CA LEU A 611 -17.12 19.07 22.60
C LEU A 611 -18.40 19.24 21.75
N GLY A 612 -18.36 18.70 20.53
CA GLY A 612 -19.44 18.83 19.55
C GLY A 612 -19.22 19.94 18.53
N TYR A 613 -20.19 20.12 17.66
CA TYR A 613 -20.23 21.12 16.57
C TYR A 613 -21.32 22.16 16.82
N SER A 614 -21.12 23.38 16.35
CA SER A 614 -22.20 24.38 16.32
C SER A 614 -23.28 24.01 15.27
N ILE A 615 -24.47 24.56 15.40
CA ILE A 615 -25.56 24.35 14.41
C ILE A 615 -25.11 24.79 12.99
N GLU A 616 -24.36 25.87 12.90
CA GLU A 616 -23.86 26.37 11.63
C GLU A 616 -22.86 25.39 11.01
N GLU A 617 -21.86 24.91 11.77
CA GLU A 617 -20.89 23.92 11.32
C GLU A 617 -21.57 22.60 10.90
N MET A 618 -22.55 22.11 11.67
CA MET A 618 -23.33 20.92 11.29
C MET A 618 -24.12 21.15 10.00
N THR A 619 -24.71 22.35 9.83
CA THR A 619 -25.43 22.73 8.62
C THR A 619 -24.51 22.73 7.41
N ASP A 620 -23.30 23.30 7.54
CA ASP A 620 -22.32 23.37 6.45
C ASP A 620 -21.81 21.98 6.03
N ILE A 621 -21.57 21.10 7.01
CA ILE A 621 -21.20 19.69 6.75
C ILE A 621 -22.30 18.99 5.95
N VAL A 622 -23.55 19.02 6.46
CA VAL A 622 -24.66 18.32 5.80
C VAL A 622 -24.95 18.92 4.43
N PHE A 623 -24.97 20.25 4.32
CA PHE A 623 -25.16 20.95 3.05
C PHE A 623 -24.08 20.59 2.03
N GLY A 624 -22.80 20.61 2.44
CA GLY A 624 -21.67 20.30 1.57
C GLY A 624 -21.75 18.89 1.01
N VAL A 625 -21.98 17.89 1.88
CA VAL A 625 -22.07 16.49 1.48
C VAL A 625 -23.25 16.25 0.55
N LEU A 626 -24.46 16.69 0.93
CA LEU A 626 -25.68 16.49 0.11
C LEU A 626 -25.60 17.22 -1.24
N SER A 627 -25.05 18.45 -1.26
CA SER A 627 -24.90 19.21 -2.50
C SER A 627 -23.86 18.58 -3.43
N THR A 628 -22.72 18.16 -2.92
CA THR A 628 -21.66 17.51 -3.73
C THR A 628 -22.18 16.24 -4.40
N MET A 629 -22.95 15.43 -3.68
CA MET A 629 -23.55 14.20 -4.21
C MET A 629 -24.76 14.45 -5.15
N GLY A 630 -25.28 15.69 -5.22
CA GLY A 630 -26.50 16.00 -5.96
C GLY A 630 -27.80 15.62 -5.25
N LEU A 631 -27.74 15.14 -3.98
CA LEU A 631 -28.93 14.78 -3.20
C LEU A 631 -29.57 16.03 -2.56
N ARG A 632 -30.28 16.82 -3.37
CA ARG A 632 -30.92 18.07 -2.93
C ARG A 632 -32.44 18.01 -2.91
N LYS A 633 -33.01 17.02 -3.59
CA LYS A 633 -34.47 16.84 -3.79
C LYS A 633 -34.79 15.34 -3.81
N LYS A 634 -36.08 15.00 -3.79
CA LYS A 634 -36.61 13.64 -3.90
C LYS A 634 -36.04 12.68 -2.83
N PHE A 635 -35.92 13.16 -1.58
CA PHE A 635 -35.49 12.31 -0.48
C PHE A 635 -36.45 11.12 -0.28
N ALA A 636 -35.93 9.93 -0.12
CA ALA A 636 -36.66 8.76 0.34
C ALA A 636 -37.11 8.95 1.79
N ASP A 637 -38.05 8.13 2.25
CA ASP A 637 -38.45 8.16 3.66
C ASP A 637 -37.36 7.67 4.59
N ILE A 638 -36.43 6.80 4.08
CA ILE A 638 -35.26 6.36 4.82
C ILE A 638 -34.00 6.61 3.95
N VAL A 639 -33.02 7.30 4.54
CA VAL A 639 -31.68 7.51 3.98
C VAL A 639 -30.68 6.85 4.91
N VAL A 640 -29.98 5.82 4.42
CA VAL A 640 -28.98 5.09 5.22
C VAL A 640 -27.58 5.63 4.91
N ILE A 641 -26.82 6.00 5.94
CA ILE A 641 -25.43 6.39 5.83
C ILE A 641 -24.60 5.20 6.29
N VAL A 642 -23.86 4.58 5.39
CA VAL A 642 -23.13 3.33 5.63
C VAL A 642 -21.65 3.62 5.71
N GLY A 643 -21.12 3.71 6.92
CA GLY A 643 -19.68 3.69 7.16
C GLY A 643 -19.19 2.25 7.17
N HIS A 644 -17.94 2.02 6.79
CA HIS A 644 -17.38 0.68 6.80
C HIS A 644 -16.12 0.57 7.68
N GLY A 645 -15.67 -0.64 7.83
CA GLY A 645 -14.42 -1.04 8.47
C GLY A 645 -14.31 -2.55 8.44
N SER A 646 -13.22 -3.09 8.93
CA SER A 646 -12.92 -4.51 8.88
C SER A 646 -12.50 -5.02 10.25
N SER A 647 -12.94 -6.22 10.60
CA SER A 647 -12.49 -6.88 11.82
C SER A 647 -12.36 -8.38 11.62
N SER A 648 -11.25 -8.95 12.07
CA SER A 648 -11.03 -10.38 12.07
C SER A 648 -10.25 -10.81 13.30
N LEU A 649 -10.33 -12.10 13.63
CA LEU A 649 -9.69 -12.62 14.83
C LEU A 649 -8.16 -12.72 14.67
N ASN A 650 -7.68 -13.03 13.48
CA ASN A 650 -6.26 -13.15 13.15
C ASN A 650 -5.84 -12.19 12.04
N ASN A 651 -5.70 -10.91 12.36
CA ASN A 651 -5.24 -9.91 11.41
C ASN A 651 -4.38 -8.84 12.09
N PRO A 652 -3.05 -8.95 12.05
CA PRO A 652 -2.17 -7.92 12.60
C PRO A 652 -2.26 -6.57 11.84
N HIS A 653 -2.72 -6.59 10.59
CA HIS A 653 -2.88 -5.40 9.75
C HIS A 653 -4.33 -4.88 9.74
N GLU A 654 -5.07 -4.98 10.85
CA GLU A 654 -6.48 -4.58 10.92
C GLU A 654 -6.70 -3.13 10.45
N ALA A 655 -5.86 -2.19 10.88
CA ALA A 655 -5.98 -0.79 10.49
C ALA A 655 -5.79 -0.55 8.98
N ALA A 656 -5.03 -1.40 8.28
CA ALA A 656 -4.89 -1.34 6.83
C ALA A 656 -6.12 -1.86 6.08
N HIS A 657 -7.01 -2.59 6.75
CA HIS A 657 -8.29 -3.06 6.21
C HIS A 657 -9.46 -2.13 6.61
N ASP A 658 -9.28 -1.25 7.60
CA ASP A 658 -10.28 -0.27 7.99
C ASP A 658 -10.40 0.87 6.95
N CYS A 659 -11.17 1.89 7.21
CA CYS A 659 -11.46 2.94 6.24
C CYS A 659 -10.29 3.95 6.11
N GLY A 660 -9.71 4.08 4.92
CA GLY A 660 -8.65 5.06 4.65
C GLY A 660 -9.08 6.51 4.84
N ALA A 661 -10.33 6.83 4.54
CA ALA A 661 -10.89 8.17 4.73
C ALA A 661 -11.08 8.55 6.21
N THR A 662 -11.00 7.61 7.13
CA THR A 662 -11.05 7.83 8.59
C THR A 662 -9.69 7.58 9.27
N GLY A 663 -8.61 7.70 8.51
CA GLY A 663 -7.25 7.54 9.04
C GLY A 663 -6.93 6.13 9.53
N GLY A 664 -7.47 5.11 8.90
CA GLY A 664 -7.31 3.70 9.30
C GLY A 664 -8.19 3.31 10.50
N GLY A 665 -9.23 4.08 10.77
CA GLY A 665 -10.27 3.75 11.75
C GLY A 665 -11.57 3.29 11.07
N ARG A 666 -12.57 2.95 11.87
CA ARG A 666 -13.89 2.52 11.39
C ARG A 666 -14.79 3.71 11.10
N GLY A 667 -15.46 3.73 9.95
CA GLY A 667 -16.33 4.83 9.52
C GLY A 667 -17.73 4.87 10.18
N GLY A 668 -18.08 3.85 10.97
CA GLY A 668 -19.39 3.78 11.63
C GLY A 668 -19.72 4.98 12.53
N PRO A 669 -18.83 5.43 13.41
CA PRO A 669 -19.06 6.63 14.22
C PRO A 669 -19.34 7.90 13.40
N ASN A 670 -18.65 8.07 12.27
CA ASN A 670 -18.87 9.20 11.35
C ASN A 670 -20.24 9.12 10.68
N ALA A 671 -20.63 7.93 10.21
CA ALA A 671 -21.97 7.70 9.66
C ALA A 671 -23.08 8.01 10.68
N ARG A 672 -22.90 7.57 11.94
CA ARG A 672 -23.79 7.87 13.06
C ARG A 672 -23.88 9.37 13.34
N ALA A 673 -22.72 10.06 13.39
CA ALA A 673 -22.67 11.49 13.63
C ALA A 673 -23.35 12.29 12.50
N PHE A 674 -23.07 11.95 11.25
CA PHE A 674 -23.70 12.59 10.09
C PHE A 674 -25.23 12.41 10.12
N ALA A 675 -25.72 11.18 10.36
CA ALA A 675 -27.15 10.91 10.44
C ALA A 675 -27.81 11.72 11.56
N ALA A 676 -27.15 11.81 12.72
CA ALA A 676 -27.65 12.61 13.85
C ALA A 676 -27.70 14.12 13.49
N MET A 677 -26.68 14.65 12.79
CA MET A 677 -26.68 16.04 12.29
C MET A 677 -27.79 16.29 11.27
N ALA A 678 -27.98 15.39 10.30
CA ALA A 678 -29.01 15.50 9.28
C ALA A 678 -30.45 15.38 9.83
N ASN A 679 -30.64 14.73 10.97
CA ASN A 679 -31.92 14.65 11.68
C ASN A 679 -32.16 15.83 12.63
N HIS A 680 -31.14 16.66 12.92
CA HIS A 680 -31.27 17.76 13.86
C HIS A 680 -32.25 18.84 13.37
N SER A 681 -33.25 19.21 14.18
CA SER A 681 -34.33 20.11 13.76
C SER A 681 -33.83 21.48 13.30
N ASP A 682 -32.84 22.04 13.96
CA ASP A 682 -32.34 23.39 13.66
C ASP A 682 -31.38 23.37 12.46
N VAL A 683 -30.65 22.25 12.25
CA VAL A 683 -29.89 22.01 11.01
C VAL A 683 -30.83 21.94 9.81
N ARG A 684 -31.96 21.21 9.90
CA ARG A 684 -32.94 21.13 8.81
C ARG A 684 -33.55 22.50 8.48
N LYS A 685 -33.87 23.32 9.49
CA LYS A 685 -34.36 24.71 9.26
C LYS A 685 -33.31 25.56 8.54
N SER A 686 -32.04 25.42 8.93
CA SER A 686 -30.94 26.16 8.29
C SER A 686 -30.67 25.66 6.86
N LEU A 687 -30.78 24.36 6.59
CA LEU A 687 -30.67 23.76 5.27
C LEU A 687 -31.77 24.27 4.30
N LEU A 688 -32.98 24.46 4.80
CA LEU A 688 -34.09 25.03 4.00
C LEU A 688 -33.72 26.44 3.49
N ASN A 689 -33.08 27.25 4.35
CA ASN A 689 -32.59 28.58 3.94
C ASN A 689 -31.48 28.52 2.88
N LYS A 690 -30.75 27.40 2.82
CA LYS A 690 -29.71 27.12 1.80
C LYS A 690 -30.27 26.39 0.56
N GLY A 691 -31.58 26.17 0.48
CA GLY A 691 -32.28 25.59 -0.68
C GLY A 691 -32.30 24.05 -0.68
N ILE A 692 -32.06 23.40 0.45
CA ILE A 692 -32.27 21.94 0.63
C ILE A 692 -33.44 21.74 1.60
N GLU A 693 -34.56 21.20 1.08
CA GLU A 693 -35.72 20.85 1.88
C GLU A 693 -35.73 19.34 2.16
N ILE A 694 -35.41 18.93 3.37
CA ILE A 694 -35.52 17.55 3.82
C ILE A 694 -36.94 17.35 4.39
N PRO A 695 -37.78 16.48 3.77
CA PRO A 695 -39.13 16.21 4.24
C PRO A 695 -39.16 15.73 5.70
N LEU A 696 -40.24 16.07 6.42
CA LEU A 696 -40.39 15.57 7.81
C LEU A 696 -40.54 14.06 7.88
N SER A 697 -40.99 13.39 6.80
CA SER A 697 -41.08 11.94 6.69
C SER A 697 -39.72 11.30 6.55
N THR A 698 -38.70 12.02 6.06
CA THR A 698 -37.35 11.48 5.83
C THR A 698 -36.58 11.35 7.14
N HIS A 699 -36.04 10.17 7.40
CA HIS A 699 -35.18 9.90 8.54
C HIS A 699 -33.83 9.33 8.08
N PHE A 700 -32.73 9.89 8.59
CA PHE A 700 -31.38 9.40 8.33
C PHE A 700 -30.97 8.37 9.37
N VAL A 701 -30.46 7.23 8.94
CA VAL A 701 -29.99 6.15 9.82
C VAL A 701 -28.51 5.94 9.60
N GLY A 702 -27.68 6.04 10.63
CA GLY A 702 -26.27 5.65 10.57
C GLY A 702 -26.13 4.14 10.64
N ALA A 703 -25.28 3.56 9.80
CA ALA A 703 -24.97 2.14 9.78
C ALA A 703 -23.48 1.90 9.66
N TYR A 704 -23.06 0.69 9.96
CA TYR A 704 -21.69 0.21 9.83
C TYR A 704 -21.69 -1.14 9.11
N HIS A 705 -20.93 -1.25 8.05
CA HIS A 705 -20.66 -2.48 7.32
C HIS A 705 -19.29 -3.02 7.69
N ASN A 706 -19.22 -4.28 8.11
CA ASN A 706 -17.96 -4.98 8.38
C ASN A 706 -17.56 -5.76 7.12
N THR A 707 -16.60 -5.27 6.37
CA THR A 707 -16.18 -5.87 5.10
C THR A 707 -15.54 -7.25 5.24
N CYS A 708 -15.19 -7.66 6.46
CA CYS A 708 -14.60 -8.96 6.73
C CYS A 708 -15.61 -10.11 6.80
N ASP A 709 -16.78 -9.86 7.40
CA ASP A 709 -17.83 -10.86 7.62
C ASP A 709 -19.18 -10.48 7.02
N ASP A 710 -19.24 -9.35 6.30
CA ASP A 710 -20.43 -8.77 5.68
C ASP A 710 -21.60 -8.52 6.66
N SER A 711 -21.28 -8.29 7.94
CA SER A 711 -22.28 -7.94 8.92
C SER A 711 -22.62 -6.46 8.92
N MET A 712 -23.90 -6.13 9.16
CA MET A 712 -24.39 -4.76 9.27
C MET A 712 -24.85 -4.42 10.69
N LEU A 713 -24.37 -3.28 11.21
CA LEU A 713 -24.82 -2.69 12.46
C LEU A 713 -25.54 -1.37 12.18
N TYR A 714 -26.71 -1.16 12.79
CA TYR A 714 -27.48 0.09 12.69
C TYR A 714 -27.46 0.82 14.01
N TYR A 715 -27.21 2.13 13.97
CA TYR A 715 -27.13 2.98 15.15
C TYR A 715 -28.48 3.66 15.42
N ASP A 716 -28.74 3.97 16.68
CA ASP A 716 -29.86 4.79 17.15
C ASP A 716 -31.24 4.38 16.58
N THR A 717 -31.44 3.07 16.43
CA THR A 717 -32.66 2.49 15.82
C THR A 717 -33.93 2.76 16.60
N ASP A 718 -33.82 3.10 17.88
CA ASP A 718 -34.92 3.51 18.74
C ASP A 718 -35.44 4.93 18.42
N LEU A 719 -34.68 5.73 17.64
CA LEU A 719 -35.10 7.04 17.16
C LEU A 719 -35.87 6.98 15.85
N VAL A 720 -35.93 5.82 15.17
CA VAL A 720 -36.69 5.66 13.92
C VAL A 720 -38.18 5.90 14.19
N PRO A 721 -38.83 6.84 13.48
CA PRO A 721 -40.23 7.13 13.70
C PRO A 721 -41.10 5.89 13.49
N GLN A 722 -42.12 5.75 14.36
CA GLN A 722 -43.06 4.60 14.32
C GLN A 722 -43.76 4.44 12.96
N ALA A 723 -44.00 5.56 12.26
CA ALA A 723 -44.65 5.55 10.95
C ALA A 723 -43.87 4.78 9.85
N ILE A 724 -42.54 4.80 9.91
CA ILE A 724 -41.63 4.15 8.92
C ILE A 724 -40.91 2.91 9.47
N LEU A 725 -41.26 2.47 10.67
CA LEU A 725 -40.60 1.33 11.32
C LEU A 725 -40.80 0.01 10.53
N GLY A 726 -41.94 -0.15 9.84
CA GLY A 726 -42.21 -1.28 8.96
C GLY A 726 -41.24 -1.30 7.77
N GLU A 727 -41.12 -0.18 7.07
CA GLU A 727 -40.21 -0.01 5.95
C GLU A 727 -38.74 -0.19 6.36
N PHE A 728 -38.40 0.29 7.56
CA PHE A 728 -37.05 0.09 8.10
C PHE A 728 -36.71 -1.39 8.32
N LYS A 729 -37.69 -2.22 8.74
CA LYS A 729 -37.48 -3.66 8.89
C LYS A 729 -37.28 -4.33 7.52
N GLU A 730 -38.11 -4.02 6.54
CA GLU A 730 -37.96 -4.52 5.17
C GLU A 730 -36.60 -4.10 4.59
N LEU A 731 -36.19 -2.86 4.81
CA LEU A 731 -34.89 -2.34 4.39
C LEU A 731 -33.73 -3.14 5.01
N ARG A 732 -33.77 -3.48 6.28
CA ARG A 732 -32.76 -4.30 6.93
C ARG A 732 -32.68 -5.71 6.34
N GLU A 733 -33.80 -6.31 5.96
CA GLU A 733 -33.84 -7.60 5.27
C GLU A 733 -33.22 -7.49 3.88
N LEU A 734 -33.52 -6.41 3.16
CA LEU A 734 -32.93 -6.11 1.85
C LEU A 734 -31.41 -5.98 1.91
N PHE A 735 -30.89 -5.22 2.88
CA PHE A 735 -29.44 -5.11 3.11
C PHE A 735 -28.80 -6.46 3.50
N ALA A 736 -29.48 -7.25 4.33
CA ALA A 736 -29.00 -8.58 4.69
C ALA A 736 -28.88 -9.51 3.47
N LEU A 737 -29.80 -9.42 2.50
CA LEU A 737 -29.71 -10.16 1.24
C LEU A 737 -28.57 -9.61 0.35
N ALA A 738 -28.39 -8.30 0.29
CA ALA A 738 -27.30 -7.67 -0.44
C ALA A 738 -25.94 -8.10 0.12
N CYS A 739 -25.75 -8.10 1.44
CA CYS A 739 -24.54 -8.59 2.12
C CYS A 739 -24.27 -10.09 1.84
N GLN A 740 -25.33 -10.92 1.80
CA GLN A 740 -25.16 -12.33 1.44
C GLN A 740 -24.65 -12.50 -0.01
N ARG A 741 -25.14 -11.68 -0.95
CA ARG A 741 -24.66 -11.70 -2.34
C ARG A 741 -23.26 -11.14 -2.45
N ASP A 742 -22.92 -10.13 -1.65
CA ASP A 742 -21.58 -9.56 -1.56
C ASP A 742 -20.58 -10.60 -1.04
N ALA A 743 -20.90 -11.27 0.06
CA ALA A 743 -20.12 -12.40 0.57
C ALA A 743 -19.91 -13.50 -0.50
N HIS A 744 -20.96 -13.81 -1.28
CA HIS A 744 -20.88 -14.82 -2.34
C HIS A 744 -19.93 -14.39 -3.47
N GLU A 745 -20.00 -13.14 -3.90
CA GLU A 745 -19.07 -12.60 -4.91
C GLU A 745 -17.64 -12.57 -4.38
N ARG A 746 -17.43 -12.17 -3.12
CA ARG A 746 -16.12 -12.11 -2.49
C ARG A 746 -15.52 -13.49 -2.28
N CYS A 747 -16.32 -14.48 -1.88
CA CYS A 747 -15.86 -15.87 -1.68
C CYS A 747 -15.30 -16.51 -2.94
N ARG A 748 -15.71 -16.08 -4.14
CA ARG A 748 -15.14 -16.61 -5.39
C ARG A 748 -13.63 -16.40 -5.49
N ARG A 749 -13.10 -15.38 -4.79
CA ARG A 749 -11.67 -15.06 -4.78
C ARG A 749 -10.88 -15.89 -3.78
N PHE A 750 -11.52 -16.44 -2.76
CA PHE A 750 -10.86 -17.30 -1.78
C PHE A 750 -10.59 -18.69 -2.36
N GLU A 751 -9.34 -19.11 -2.34
CA GLU A 751 -8.96 -20.42 -2.84
C GLU A 751 -9.60 -21.56 -2.03
N SER A 752 -9.79 -21.35 -0.72
CA SER A 752 -10.45 -22.26 0.19
C SER A 752 -11.95 -22.46 -0.07
N ALA A 753 -12.61 -21.49 -0.77
CA ALA A 753 -14.04 -21.59 -1.05
C ALA A 753 -14.33 -22.46 -2.28
N PRO A 754 -15.28 -23.42 -2.22
CA PRO A 754 -15.73 -24.15 -3.40
C PRO A 754 -16.31 -23.21 -4.47
N ARG A 755 -16.02 -23.48 -5.74
CA ARG A 755 -16.52 -22.64 -6.87
C ARG A 755 -18.05 -22.66 -7.03
N SER A 756 -18.71 -23.70 -6.55
CA SER A 756 -20.16 -23.91 -6.62
C SER A 756 -20.87 -23.58 -5.30
N LEU A 757 -20.29 -22.71 -4.50
CA LEU A 757 -20.84 -22.34 -3.19
C LEU A 757 -22.24 -21.70 -3.36
N GLN A 758 -23.17 -22.03 -2.47
CA GLN A 758 -24.48 -21.36 -2.45
C GLN A 758 -24.39 -20.03 -1.67
N ILE A 759 -25.27 -19.07 -1.95
CA ILE A 759 -25.23 -17.73 -1.34
C ILE A 759 -25.16 -17.80 0.20
N LYS A 760 -26.00 -18.64 0.82
CA LYS A 760 -26.01 -18.79 2.30
C LYS A 760 -24.74 -19.42 2.85
N ASP A 761 -24.16 -20.36 2.12
CA ASP A 761 -22.93 -21.02 2.51
C ASP A 761 -21.72 -20.11 2.32
N ALA A 762 -21.81 -19.18 1.37
CA ALA A 762 -20.77 -18.17 1.15
C ALA A 762 -20.69 -17.18 2.33
N LEU A 763 -21.84 -16.69 2.83
CA LEU A 763 -21.84 -15.87 4.04
C LEU A 763 -21.28 -16.64 5.23
N TYR A 764 -21.67 -17.92 5.40
CA TYR A 764 -21.11 -18.77 6.43
C TYR A 764 -19.58 -18.87 6.31
N HIS A 765 -19.08 -19.09 5.08
CA HIS A 765 -17.65 -19.18 4.79
C HIS A 765 -16.91 -17.86 5.11
N ALA A 766 -17.48 -16.69 4.75
CA ALA A 766 -16.91 -15.39 5.06
C ALA A 766 -16.84 -15.14 6.57
N GLU A 767 -17.90 -15.46 7.32
CA GLU A 767 -17.94 -15.35 8.80
C GLU A 767 -16.92 -16.31 9.45
N GLU A 768 -16.75 -17.50 8.90
CA GLU A 768 -15.75 -18.48 9.36
C GLU A 768 -14.33 -17.97 9.15
N HIS A 769 -14.04 -17.41 7.96
CA HIS A 769 -12.77 -16.77 7.64
C HIS A 769 -12.42 -15.64 8.62
N ALA A 770 -13.38 -14.79 8.93
CA ALA A 770 -13.18 -13.70 9.89
C ALA A 770 -12.87 -14.18 11.32
N ALA A 771 -13.43 -15.34 11.71
CA ALA A 771 -13.32 -15.92 13.04
C ALA A 771 -12.19 -16.95 13.20
N ASP A 772 -11.51 -17.34 12.13
CA ASP A 772 -10.47 -18.36 12.14
C ASP A 772 -9.11 -17.82 12.59
N LEU A 773 -8.54 -18.38 13.65
CA LEU A 773 -7.21 -18.05 14.17
C LEU A 773 -6.08 -18.43 13.20
N GLY A 774 -6.30 -19.46 12.38
CA GLY A 774 -5.34 -19.97 11.42
C GLY A 774 -5.37 -19.24 10.08
N GLN A 775 -6.39 -18.39 9.82
CA GLN A 775 -6.62 -17.78 8.51
C GLN A 775 -5.69 -16.59 8.26
N PRO A 776 -4.76 -16.67 7.28
CA PRO A 776 -3.90 -15.56 6.91
C PRO A 776 -4.59 -14.54 6.00
N ARG A 777 -5.74 -14.89 5.40
CA ARG A 777 -6.50 -14.07 4.45
C ARG A 777 -7.94 -13.85 4.93
N PRO A 778 -8.18 -13.10 6.00
CA PRO A 778 -9.56 -12.86 6.43
C PRO A 778 -10.37 -12.12 5.37
N GLU A 779 -9.73 -11.20 4.66
CA GLU A 779 -10.19 -10.55 3.44
C GLU A 779 -8.99 -10.05 2.62
N TYR A 780 -9.23 -9.63 1.37
CA TYR A 780 -8.18 -9.09 0.50
C TYR A 780 -7.96 -7.57 0.65
N GLY A 781 -8.76 -6.87 1.48
CA GLY A 781 -8.69 -5.42 1.57
C GLY A 781 -8.91 -4.76 0.20
N HIS A 782 -8.04 -3.85 -0.17
CA HIS A 782 -8.12 -3.10 -1.44
C HIS A 782 -7.43 -3.78 -2.64
N ALA A 783 -7.18 -5.08 -2.61
CA ALA A 783 -6.40 -5.77 -3.64
C ALA A 783 -7.02 -5.74 -5.05
N SER A 784 -8.30 -5.43 -5.17
CA SER A 784 -8.96 -5.34 -6.47
C SER A 784 -8.96 -3.93 -7.08
N ASN A 785 -8.50 -2.90 -6.36
CA ASN A 785 -8.54 -1.51 -6.82
C ASN A 785 -7.85 -1.31 -8.19
N ALA A 786 -8.45 -0.46 -9.04
CA ALA A 786 -7.89 -0.13 -10.35
C ALA A 786 -8.41 1.19 -10.92
N VAL A 787 -9.65 1.60 -10.59
CA VAL A 787 -10.29 2.80 -11.13
C VAL A 787 -11.02 3.58 -10.06
N CYS A 788 -11.07 4.91 -10.21
CA CYS A 788 -11.85 5.82 -9.40
C CYS A 788 -12.76 6.62 -10.32
N VAL A 789 -14.08 6.48 -10.14
CA VAL A 789 -15.07 7.22 -10.92
C VAL A 789 -15.68 8.31 -10.04
N ILE A 790 -15.51 9.56 -10.45
CA ILE A 790 -16.03 10.75 -9.78
C ILE A 790 -17.07 11.41 -10.69
N GLY A 791 -18.33 11.26 -10.36
CA GLY A 791 -19.43 11.76 -11.19
C GLY A 791 -20.78 11.21 -10.76
N ARG A 792 -21.78 11.41 -11.60
CA ARG A 792 -23.12 10.88 -11.37
C ARG A 792 -23.16 9.36 -11.48
N ARG A 793 -23.88 8.70 -10.56
CA ARG A 793 -23.96 7.22 -10.48
C ARG A 793 -24.50 6.59 -11.77
N GLU A 794 -25.35 7.30 -12.51
CA GLU A 794 -25.95 6.85 -13.77
C GLU A 794 -24.90 6.41 -14.80
N ALA A 795 -23.70 6.98 -14.78
CA ALA A 795 -22.62 6.63 -15.71
C ALA A 795 -22.14 5.19 -15.52
N SER A 796 -22.14 4.70 -14.27
CA SER A 796 -21.64 3.37 -13.91
C SER A 796 -22.71 2.41 -13.39
N ARG A 797 -23.95 2.87 -13.18
CA ARG A 797 -25.06 2.03 -12.73
C ARG A 797 -25.35 0.92 -13.74
N GLY A 798 -25.58 -0.30 -13.25
CA GLY A 798 -25.83 -1.46 -14.10
C GLY A 798 -24.57 -2.03 -14.81
N LEU A 799 -23.37 -1.53 -14.47
CA LEU A 799 -22.11 -2.16 -14.88
C LEU A 799 -21.58 -3.05 -13.76
N PHE A 800 -21.11 -4.23 -14.12
CA PHE A 800 -20.31 -5.09 -13.25
C PHE A 800 -18.87 -4.59 -13.31
N LEU A 801 -18.41 -3.96 -12.24
CA LEU A 801 -17.05 -3.37 -12.16
C LEU A 801 -16.07 -4.24 -11.35
N ASP A 802 -16.43 -5.47 -11.02
CA ASP A 802 -15.60 -6.50 -10.38
C ASP A 802 -14.95 -6.08 -9.05
N ARG A 803 -15.63 -5.25 -8.25
CA ARG A 803 -15.08 -4.66 -7.00
C ARG A 803 -13.77 -3.90 -7.23
N ARG A 804 -13.60 -3.26 -8.41
CA ARG A 804 -12.37 -2.57 -8.79
C ARG A 804 -12.47 -1.06 -8.76
N ALA A 805 -13.65 -0.53 -8.49
CA ALA A 805 -13.95 0.89 -8.65
C ALA A 805 -14.21 1.59 -7.32
N PHE A 806 -13.39 2.58 -7.00
CA PHE A 806 -13.80 3.63 -6.08
C PHE A 806 -14.89 4.46 -6.75
N LEU A 807 -16.04 4.61 -6.10
CA LEU A 807 -17.20 5.29 -6.68
C LEU A 807 -17.59 6.51 -5.84
N ILE A 808 -17.27 7.71 -6.33
CA ILE A 808 -17.54 8.98 -5.67
C ILE A 808 -18.69 9.68 -6.41
N SER A 809 -19.77 9.97 -5.70
CA SER A 809 -20.87 10.73 -6.24
C SER A 809 -20.54 12.22 -6.27
N TYR A 810 -20.60 12.80 -7.45
CA TYR A 810 -20.41 14.22 -7.72
C TYR A 810 -21.38 14.65 -8.80
N ASP A 811 -22.10 15.76 -8.55
CA ASP A 811 -23.01 16.33 -9.53
C ASP A 811 -22.48 17.66 -10.09
N PRO A 812 -21.97 17.67 -11.32
CA PRO A 812 -21.41 18.86 -11.94
C PRO A 812 -22.45 19.97 -12.19
N GLU A 813 -23.76 19.64 -12.19
CA GLU A 813 -24.82 20.67 -12.35
C GLU A 813 -24.91 21.56 -11.12
N THR A 814 -24.57 21.07 -9.96
CA THR A 814 -24.55 21.82 -8.70
C THR A 814 -23.26 22.58 -8.46
N ASP A 815 -22.19 22.28 -9.23
CA ASP A 815 -20.83 22.83 -9.04
C ASP A 815 -20.21 23.27 -10.36
N LYS A 816 -20.82 24.23 -11.05
CA LYS A 816 -20.40 24.69 -12.38
C LYS A 816 -18.96 25.23 -12.43
N ASN A 817 -18.45 25.72 -11.32
CA ASN A 817 -17.10 26.31 -11.23
C ASN A 817 -16.05 25.33 -10.66
N GLY A 818 -16.43 24.12 -10.25
CA GLY A 818 -15.52 23.13 -9.65
C GLY A 818 -15.07 23.47 -8.21
N GLU A 819 -15.85 24.32 -7.51
CA GLU A 819 -15.50 24.75 -6.14
C GLU A 819 -15.59 23.61 -5.13
N ALA A 820 -16.55 22.70 -5.30
CA ALA A 820 -16.67 21.49 -4.50
C ALA A 820 -15.76 20.36 -5.00
N LEU A 821 -15.53 20.28 -6.32
CA LEU A 821 -14.68 19.27 -6.93
C LEU A 821 -13.21 19.39 -6.51
N GLY A 822 -12.70 20.62 -6.40
CA GLY A 822 -11.30 20.86 -6.03
C GLY A 822 -10.92 20.24 -4.66
N PRO A 823 -11.60 20.61 -3.55
CA PRO A 823 -11.40 19.97 -2.25
C PRO A 823 -11.67 18.46 -2.26
N LEU A 824 -12.64 17.99 -3.04
CA LEU A 824 -12.96 16.56 -3.19
C LEU A 824 -11.77 15.81 -3.79
N LEU A 825 -11.21 16.29 -4.91
CA LEU A 825 -10.02 15.70 -5.54
C LEU A 825 -8.78 15.81 -4.65
N ALA A 826 -8.60 16.92 -3.95
CA ALA A 826 -7.48 17.11 -3.02
C ALA A 826 -7.54 16.15 -1.82
N ALA A 827 -8.74 15.71 -1.42
CA ALA A 827 -8.91 14.73 -0.34
C ALA A 827 -8.89 13.29 -0.86
N ALA A 828 -9.66 12.98 -1.91
CA ALA A 828 -9.85 11.61 -2.41
C ALA A 828 -8.69 11.14 -3.31
N GLY A 829 -8.10 12.05 -4.09
CA GLY A 829 -6.99 11.72 -5.00
C GLY A 829 -5.79 11.11 -4.28
N PRO A 830 -5.20 11.79 -3.29
CA PRO A 830 -4.07 11.23 -2.53
C PRO A 830 -4.42 9.95 -1.76
N VAL A 831 -5.64 9.80 -1.26
CA VAL A 831 -6.08 8.57 -0.56
C VAL A 831 -6.18 7.41 -1.54
N GLY A 832 -6.90 7.58 -2.66
CA GLY A 832 -7.05 6.52 -3.66
C GLY A 832 -5.72 6.17 -4.34
N ALA A 833 -4.93 7.19 -4.71
CA ALA A 833 -3.59 6.98 -5.28
C ALA A 833 -2.65 6.30 -4.27
N GLY A 834 -2.69 6.71 -2.99
CA GLY A 834 -1.88 6.12 -1.94
C GLY A 834 -2.19 4.63 -1.74
N ILE A 835 -3.47 4.28 -1.68
CA ILE A 835 -3.92 2.88 -1.63
C ILE A 835 -3.39 2.11 -2.84
N SER A 836 -3.66 2.61 -4.05
CA SER A 836 -3.27 1.94 -5.29
C SER A 836 -1.76 1.72 -5.39
N LEU A 837 -0.96 2.73 -5.10
CA LEU A 837 0.49 2.66 -5.18
C LEU A 837 1.11 1.78 -4.11
N GLU A 838 0.56 1.74 -2.90
CA GLU A 838 1.05 0.83 -1.86
C GLU A 838 0.77 -0.63 -2.20
N TYR A 839 -0.41 -0.94 -2.75
CA TYR A 839 -0.71 -2.27 -3.27
C TYR A 839 0.16 -2.62 -4.47
N TYR A 840 0.36 -1.68 -5.40
CA TYR A 840 1.25 -1.81 -6.54
C TYR A 840 2.66 -2.22 -6.12
N PHE A 841 3.32 -1.42 -5.27
CA PHE A 841 4.71 -1.67 -4.89
C PHE A 841 4.86 -2.92 -4.00
N SER A 842 3.93 -3.15 -3.09
CA SER A 842 3.92 -4.36 -2.25
C SER A 842 3.71 -5.65 -3.06
N PHE A 843 3.01 -5.58 -4.20
CA PHE A 843 2.85 -6.69 -5.14
C PHE A 843 4.12 -6.91 -5.97
N ILE A 844 4.69 -5.82 -6.51
CA ILE A 844 5.86 -5.88 -7.42
C ILE A 844 7.08 -6.45 -6.70
N ASP A 845 7.37 -5.95 -5.51
CA ASP A 845 8.51 -6.38 -4.70
C ASP A 845 8.09 -6.62 -3.24
N PRO A 846 7.58 -7.83 -2.93
CA PRO A 846 7.13 -8.17 -1.59
C PRO A 846 8.22 -8.09 -0.52
N ASP A 847 9.49 -8.26 -0.89
CA ASP A 847 10.64 -8.20 0.02
C ASP A 847 11.16 -6.78 0.21
N GLY A 848 11.22 -6.00 -0.85
CA GLY A 848 11.74 -4.64 -0.84
C GLY A 848 10.75 -3.58 -0.38
N TYR A 849 9.51 -3.69 -0.83
CA TYR A 849 8.43 -2.73 -0.57
C TYR A 849 7.28 -3.31 0.26
N GLY A 850 7.08 -4.62 0.24
CA GLY A 850 6.00 -5.29 0.96
C GLY A 850 6.38 -5.71 2.37
N CYS A 851 5.42 -6.41 3.00
CA CYS A 851 5.57 -6.96 4.34
C CYS A 851 5.84 -8.48 4.32
N GLY A 852 6.29 -9.05 3.20
CA GLY A 852 6.51 -10.48 3.05
C GLY A 852 5.23 -11.30 3.22
N THR A 853 5.28 -12.43 3.92
CA THR A 853 4.10 -13.26 4.21
C THR A 853 3.67 -13.16 5.67
N LYS A 854 2.36 -13.23 5.97
CA LYS A 854 1.85 -13.18 7.35
C LYS A 854 2.28 -14.38 8.21
N LEU A 855 2.50 -15.54 7.62
CA LEU A 855 2.68 -16.79 8.36
C LEU A 855 3.91 -16.81 9.28
N PRO A 856 5.11 -16.39 8.86
CA PRO A 856 6.28 -16.36 9.72
C PRO A 856 6.44 -15.07 10.52
N HIS A 857 5.52 -14.12 10.43
CA HIS A 857 5.68 -12.81 11.06
C HIS A 857 5.60 -12.85 12.57
N ASN A 858 6.53 -12.16 13.21
CA ASN A 858 6.51 -11.85 14.62
C ASN A 858 6.01 -10.43 14.84
N ILE A 859 4.90 -10.28 15.57
CA ILE A 859 4.41 -8.98 16.00
C ILE A 859 5.32 -8.46 17.11
N THR A 860 5.91 -7.30 16.90
CA THR A 860 6.86 -6.68 17.81
C THR A 860 6.22 -5.51 18.54
N GLY A 861 6.04 -5.63 19.83
CA GLY A 861 5.59 -4.55 20.73
C GLY A 861 4.25 -3.88 20.38
N LEU A 862 3.41 -4.50 19.54
CA LEU A 862 2.23 -3.92 18.86
C LEU A 862 2.59 -2.76 17.91
N ILE A 863 3.82 -2.68 17.45
CA ILE A 863 4.35 -1.61 16.60
C ILE A 863 4.33 -2.04 15.14
N GLY A 864 4.90 -3.21 14.84
CA GLY A 864 5.07 -3.70 13.49
C GLY A 864 5.32 -5.20 13.45
N VAL A 865 5.70 -5.71 12.28
CA VAL A 865 6.03 -7.12 12.06
C VAL A 865 7.49 -7.27 11.63
N MET A 866 8.10 -8.40 11.98
CA MET A 866 9.47 -8.78 11.68
C MET A 866 9.52 -10.25 11.24
N ASP A 867 10.50 -10.61 10.41
CA ASP A 867 10.72 -12.02 10.01
C ASP A 867 11.63 -12.76 10.98
N GLY A 868 12.28 -12.07 11.90
CA GLY A 868 13.17 -12.65 12.89
C GLY A 868 13.79 -11.59 13.79
N HIS A 869 14.53 -12.02 14.81
CA HIS A 869 15.06 -11.16 15.88
C HIS A 869 16.10 -10.12 15.41
N ALA A 870 16.66 -10.29 14.22
CA ALA A 870 17.67 -9.41 13.65
C ALA A 870 17.23 -8.78 12.31
N SER A 871 15.97 -9.00 11.90
CA SER A 871 15.42 -8.41 10.69
C SER A 871 14.93 -6.98 10.92
N ASP A 872 14.83 -6.20 9.85
CA ASP A 872 14.20 -4.88 9.90
C ASP A 872 12.69 -5.00 10.17
N LEU A 873 12.05 -3.92 10.59
CA LEU A 873 10.59 -3.82 10.55
C LEU A 873 10.14 -3.86 9.09
N ARG A 874 9.19 -4.74 8.80
CA ARG A 874 8.60 -4.83 7.47
C ARG A 874 7.68 -3.66 7.22
N THR A 875 7.74 -3.11 6.02
CA THR A 875 6.91 -2.00 5.54
C THR A 875 5.92 -2.51 4.51
N GLY A 876 4.94 -1.70 4.15
CA GLY A 876 3.95 -2.07 3.14
C GLY A 876 3.01 -3.19 3.56
N LEU A 877 2.49 -3.94 2.60
CA LEU A 877 1.44 -4.92 2.77
C LEU A 877 1.95 -6.35 2.64
N PRO A 878 1.39 -7.33 3.39
CA PRO A 878 1.75 -8.73 3.25
C PRO A 878 1.20 -9.32 1.95
N TRP A 879 1.85 -10.36 1.44
CA TRP A 879 1.46 -11.04 0.22
C TRP A 879 -0.01 -11.45 0.20
N GLN A 880 -0.54 -11.93 1.32
CA GLN A 880 -1.96 -12.32 1.44
C GLN A 880 -2.96 -11.18 1.27
N MET A 881 -2.53 -9.93 1.31
CA MET A 881 -3.37 -8.78 0.98
C MET A 881 -3.27 -8.39 -0.49
N VAL A 882 -2.15 -8.68 -1.16
CA VAL A 882 -1.87 -8.18 -2.51
C VAL A 882 -1.87 -9.25 -3.60
N GLU A 883 -1.91 -10.54 -3.27
CA GLU A 883 -1.72 -11.65 -4.22
C GLU A 883 -2.68 -11.67 -5.42
N ILE A 884 -3.85 -11.03 -5.32
CA ILE A 884 -4.79 -10.89 -6.43
C ILE A 884 -4.73 -9.51 -7.10
N HIS A 885 -3.83 -8.63 -6.64
CA HIS A 885 -3.72 -7.29 -7.19
C HIS A 885 -3.16 -7.30 -8.60
N GLU A 886 -3.75 -6.50 -9.48
CA GLU A 886 -3.18 -6.19 -10.78
C GLU A 886 -2.43 -4.85 -10.67
N PRO A 887 -1.09 -4.86 -10.68
CA PRO A 887 -0.31 -3.66 -10.43
C PRO A 887 -0.40 -2.70 -11.62
N MET A 888 -1.18 -1.65 -11.43
CA MET A 888 -1.36 -0.55 -12.37
C MET A 888 -1.61 0.75 -11.60
N ARG A 889 -1.30 1.87 -12.21
CA ARG A 889 -1.61 3.18 -11.64
C ARG A 889 -3.11 3.42 -11.66
N LEU A 890 -3.64 4.04 -10.59
CA LEU A 890 -5.07 4.32 -10.49
C LEU A 890 -5.57 5.16 -11.67
N LEU A 891 -6.61 4.68 -12.33
CA LEU A 891 -7.33 5.40 -13.37
C LEU A 891 -8.41 6.28 -12.73
N ILE A 892 -8.24 7.60 -12.74
CA ILE A 892 -9.21 8.55 -12.20
C ILE A 892 -10.04 9.14 -13.34
N ILE A 893 -11.34 8.90 -13.32
CA ILE A 893 -12.31 9.38 -14.32
C ILE A 893 -13.21 10.41 -13.65
N VAL A 894 -13.21 11.64 -14.16
CA VAL A 894 -13.92 12.75 -13.53
C VAL A 894 -14.94 13.35 -14.51
N GLU A 895 -16.19 13.41 -14.09
CA GLU A 895 -17.25 14.11 -14.82
C GLU A 895 -17.19 15.61 -14.52
N ALA A 896 -16.47 16.36 -15.34
CA ALA A 896 -16.25 17.80 -15.19
C ALA A 896 -15.87 18.44 -16.53
N THR A 897 -15.83 19.76 -16.60
CA THR A 897 -15.23 20.43 -17.76
C THR A 897 -13.70 20.40 -17.67
N VAL A 898 -13.02 20.28 -18.80
CA VAL A 898 -11.54 20.36 -18.87
C VAL A 898 -11.02 21.61 -18.20
N LYS A 899 -11.71 22.73 -18.40
CA LYS A 899 -11.35 24.02 -17.77
C LYS A 899 -11.30 23.92 -16.25
N ASN A 900 -12.31 23.30 -15.64
CA ASN A 900 -12.36 23.12 -14.17
C ASN A 900 -11.23 22.20 -13.70
N LEU A 901 -10.95 21.10 -14.42
CA LEU A 901 -9.87 20.17 -14.04
C LEU A 901 -8.49 20.82 -14.13
N ILE A 902 -8.19 21.57 -15.19
CA ILE A 902 -6.93 22.33 -15.33
C ILE A 902 -6.78 23.31 -14.16
N SER A 903 -7.84 24.10 -13.87
CA SER A 903 -7.81 25.04 -12.75
C SER A 903 -7.58 24.36 -11.38
N ILE A 904 -8.12 23.14 -11.19
CA ILE A 904 -7.92 22.36 -9.96
C ILE A 904 -6.47 21.85 -9.87
N VAL A 905 -5.94 21.33 -10.97
CA VAL A 905 -4.54 20.88 -11.02
C VAL A 905 -3.58 22.03 -10.70
N GLU A 906 -3.83 23.22 -11.25
CA GLU A 906 -3.02 24.41 -10.96
C GLU A 906 -3.13 24.87 -9.49
N LYS A 907 -4.31 24.78 -8.89
CA LYS A 907 -4.59 25.29 -7.54
C LYS A 907 -4.15 24.35 -6.42
N TYR A 908 -4.16 23.03 -6.64
CA TYR A 908 -3.90 22.03 -5.60
C TYR A 908 -2.59 21.26 -5.86
N PRO A 909 -1.47 21.63 -5.20
CA PRO A 909 -0.15 21.06 -5.49
C PRO A 909 -0.08 19.53 -5.32
N GLY A 910 -0.83 18.95 -4.37
CA GLY A 910 -0.87 17.50 -4.19
C GLY A 910 -1.54 16.77 -5.36
N VAL A 911 -2.59 17.39 -5.96
CA VAL A 911 -3.23 16.86 -7.17
C VAL A 911 -2.32 17.05 -8.36
N ALA A 912 -1.67 18.20 -8.47
CA ALA A 912 -0.72 18.49 -9.53
C ALA A 912 0.42 17.47 -9.58
N GLN A 913 1.04 17.16 -8.45
CA GLN A 913 2.12 16.15 -8.39
C GLN A 913 1.66 14.76 -8.87
N LEU A 914 0.45 14.35 -8.49
CA LEU A 914 -0.07 13.05 -8.90
C LEU A 914 -0.36 12.99 -10.41
N VAL A 915 -0.94 14.04 -10.96
CA VAL A 915 -1.40 14.09 -12.36
C VAL A 915 -0.25 14.41 -13.32
N LEU A 916 0.48 15.53 -13.08
CA LEU A 916 1.51 16.01 -14.00
C LEU A 916 2.74 15.10 -14.05
N ASN A 917 3.05 14.44 -12.92
CA ASN A 917 4.16 13.49 -12.85
C ASN A 917 3.73 12.04 -13.20
N GLY A 918 2.47 11.84 -13.60
CA GLY A 918 1.99 10.54 -14.05
C GLY A 918 1.90 9.46 -12.98
N TRP A 919 1.71 9.82 -11.70
CA TRP A 919 1.47 8.85 -10.61
C TRP A 919 0.06 8.25 -10.65
N VAL A 920 -0.86 8.90 -11.34
CA VAL A 920 -2.20 8.44 -11.68
C VAL A 920 -2.51 8.71 -13.14
N GLN A 921 -3.47 8.01 -13.71
CA GLN A 921 -4.04 8.31 -15.01
C GLN A 921 -5.29 9.16 -14.81
N LEU A 922 -5.45 10.26 -15.53
CA LEU A 922 -6.61 11.15 -15.42
C LEU A 922 -7.40 11.17 -16.72
N VAL A 923 -8.70 11.02 -16.60
CA VAL A 923 -9.66 11.10 -17.73
C VAL A 923 -10.76 12.09 -17.37
N ASN A 924 -11.09 12.94 -18.30
CA ASN A 924 -12.24 13.84 -18.27
C ASN A 924 -13.44 13.20 -18.97
N VAL A 925 -14.64 13.40 -18.42
CA VAL A 925 -15.91 13.16 -19.09
C VAL A 925 -16.69 14.46 -19.07
N ASP A 926 -16.94 15.04 -20.22
CA ASP A 926 -17.68 16.31 -20.31
C ASP A 926 -19.12 16.12 -19.80
N PRO A 927 -19.61 16.96 -18.90
CA PRO A 927 -20.95 16.81 -18.30
C PRO A 927 -22.12 16.95 -19.29
N GLU A 928 -21.95 17.71 -20.36
CA GLU A 928 -23.01 18.01 -21.35
C GLU A 928 -22.90 17.10 -22.57
N THR A 929 -21.71 17.02 -23.18
CA THR A 929 -21.50 16.25 -24.42
C THR A 929 -21.23 14.78 -24.16
N ARG A 930 -20.79 14.43 -22.95
CA ARG A 930 -20.35 13.10 -22.54
C ARG A 930 -19.09 12.60 -23.29
N GLU A 931 -18.43 13.49 -24.03
CA GLU A 931 -17.15 13.19 -24.66
C GLU A 931 -16.08 12.92 -23.61
N MET A 932 -15.18 11.99 -23.94
CA MET A 932 -14.09 11.60 -23.05
C MET A 932 -12.75 12.10 -23.56
N GLN A 933 -11.90 12.56 -22.67
CA GLN A 933 -10.56 13.02 -22.98
C GLN A 933 -9.56 12.49 -21.95
N VAL A 934 -8.45 11.96 -22.40
CA VAL A 934 -7.36 11.44 -21.58
C VAL A 934 -6.31 12.52 -21.39
N PHE A 935 -5.82 12.71 -20.20
CA PHE A 935 -4.70 13.62 -19.94
C PHE A 935 -3.39 12.94 -20.31
N GLU A 936 -2.69 13.49 -21.32
CA GLU A 936 -1.43 12.98 -21.81
C GLU A 936 -0.31 14.01 -21.61
N GLY A 937 0.37 13.92 -20.48
CA GLY A 937 1.50 14.76 -20.11
C GLY A 937 1.14 16.22 -19.81
N THR A 938 0.67 16.98 -20.77
CA THR A 938 0.38 18.41 -20.64
C THR A 938 -1.01 18.82 -21.10
N GLU A 939 -1.70 17.98 -21.87
CA GLU A 939 -2.99 18.33 -22.47
C GLU A 939 -3.99 17.15 -22.42
N PHE A 940 -5.26 17.49 -22.61
CA PHE A 940 -6.32 16.50 -22.73
C PHE A 940 -6.54 16.12 -24.19
N CYS A 941 -6.27 14.85 -24.54
CA CYS A 941 -6.43 14.27 -25.85
C CYS A 941 -7.78 13.57 -25.98
N PRO A 942 -8.52 13.75 -27.08
CA PRO A 942 -9.81 13.09 -27.26
C PRO A 942 -9.68 11.56 -27.26
N PHE A 943 -10.51 10.89 -26.48
CA PHE A 943 -10.69 9.44 -26.56
C PHE A 943 -11.87 9.11 -27.45
N ILE A 944 -11.64 8.30 -28.46
CA ILE A 944 -12.69 7.85 -29.39
C ILE A 944 -13.15 6.46 -28.96
N PRO A 945 -14.35 6.33 -28.34
CA PRO A 945 -14.84 5.04 -27.92
C PRO A 945 -15.05 4.10 -29.10
N GLN A 946 -14.54 2.88 -28.97
CA GLN A 946 -14.83 1.82 -29.93
C GLN A 946 -16.26 1.30 -29.66
N GLN A 947 -17.01 1.03 -30.72
CA GLN A 947 -18.32 0.40 -30.59
C GLN A 947 -18.15 -1.05 -30.13
N GLN A 948 -18.15 -1.27 -28.83
CA GLN A 948 -18.16 -2.61 -28.25
C GLN A 948 -19.56 -2.95 -27.71
N THR A 949 -20.04 -4.15 -28.07
CA THR A 949 -21.19 -4.73 -27.41
C THR A 949 -20.72 -5.35 -26.09
N LEU A 950 -21.10 -4.74 -24.98
CA LEU A 950 -20.79 -5.33 -23.66
C LEU A 950 -21.51 -6.67 -23.49
N PRO A 951 -20.86 -7.67 -22.92
CA PRO A 951 -21.57 -8.85 -22.43
C PRO A 951 -22.73 -8.43 -21.54
N THR A 952 -23.89 -9.03 -21.72
CA THR A 952 -25.10 -8.64 -21.02
C THR A 952 -25.66 -9.84 -20.27
N VAL A 953 -25.88 -9.67 -18.97
CA VAL A 953 -26.40 -10.71 -18.07
C VAL A 953 -27.59 -10.18 -17.27
N THR A 954 -28.37 -11.08 -16.67
CA THR A 954 -29.53 -10.68 -15.86
C THR A 954 -29.08 -10.20 -14.48
N THR A 955 -28.18 -10.92 -13.84
CA THR A 955 -27.63 -10.58 -12.52
C THR A 955 -26.11 -10.64 -12.51
N SER A 956 -25.47 -9.97 -11.55
CA SER A 956 -24.02 -10.09 -11.36
C SER A 956 -23.56 -11.53 -11.17
N MET A 957 -24.36 -12.36 -10.49
CA MET A 957 -24.02 -13.75 -10.23
C MET A 957 -23.93 -14.56 -11.53
N ASP A 958 -24.76 -14.28 -12.53
CA ASP A 958 -24.70 -14.95 -13.85
C ASP A 958 -23.38 -14.70 -14.58
N TRP A 959 -22.67 -13.61 -14.22
CA TRP A 959 -21.39 -13.25 -14.80
C TRP A 959 -20.20 -13.81 -14.02
N TYR A 960 -20.20 -13.69 -12.69
CA TYR A 960 -19.02 -14.01 -11.90
C TYR A 960 -18.99 -15.46 -11.38
N ALA A 961 -20.10 -16.20 -11.36
CA ALA A 961 -20.14 -17.53 -10.76
C ALA A 961 -19.15 -18.50 -11.40
N GLY A 962 -18.37 -19.21 -10.58
CA GLY A 962 -17.33 -20.15 -11.02
C GLY A 962 -15.99 -19.55 -11.45
N HIS A 963 -15.87 -18.23 -11.53
CA HIS A 963 -14.65 -17.53 -11.93
C HIS A 963 -13.89 -17.00 -10.73
N ARG A 964 -12.58 -17.27 -10.64
CA ARG A 964 -11.70 -16.76 -9.57
C ARG A 964 -10.91 -15.52 -9.96
N LYS A 965 -10.55 -15.38 -11.22
CA LYS A 965 -9.75 -14.26 -11.74
C LYS A 965 -10.60 -13.00 -11.92
N HIS A 966 -9.97 -11.88 -12.13
CA HIS A 966 -10.63 -10.66 -12.57
C HIS A 966 -11.42 -10.89 -13.85
N LEU A 967 -12.58 -10.26 -13.93
CA LEU A 967 -13.49 -10.37 -15.05
C LEU A 967 -13.61 -9.05 -15.79
N ASP A 968 -13.92 -9.13 -17.07
CA ASP A 968 -14.28 -8.00 -17.88
C ASP A 968 -15.60 -7.36 -17.42
N ILE A 969 -15.80 -6.10 -17.82
CA ILE A 969 -17.01 -5.36 -17.51
C ILE A 969 -18.17 -5.94 -18.29
N ALA A 970 -19.29 -6.20 -17.60
CA ALA A 970 -20.53 -6.66 -18.18
C ALA A 970 -21.69 -5.71 -17.83
N ARG A 971 -22.74 -5.71 -18.64
CA ARG A 971 -24.00 -4.99 -18.37
C ARG A 971 -24.98 -5.90 -17.66
N ILE A 972 -25.61 -5.38 -16.60
CA ILE A 972 -26.60 -6.09 -15.79
C ILE A 972 -27.99 -5.54 -16.11
N ASN A 973 -28.80 -6.32 -16.81
CA ASN A 973 -30.14 -5.90 -17.25
C ASN A 973 -31.16 -5.84 -16.10
N GLY A 974 -31.00 -6.59 -15.03
CA GLY A 974 -31.90 -6.58 -13.88
C GLY A 974 -32.05 -5.22 -13.22
N VAL A 975 -31.00 -4.38 -13.28
CA VAL A 975 -31.02 -2.99 -12.79
C VAL A 975 -31.72 -2.03 -13.74
N ILE A 976 -31.78 -2.36 -15.03
CA ILE A 976 -32.21 -1.46 -16.12
C ILE A 976 -33.67 -1.66 -16.49
N SER A 977 -34.23 -2.87 -16.37
CA SER A 977 -35.57 -3.24 -16.89
C SER A 977 -36.76 -2.55 -16.21
N HIS A 978 -36.55 -1.83 -15.10
CA HIS A 978 -37.56 -1.08 -14.37
C HIS A 978 -37.43 0.45 -14.48
N ALA A 979 -36.46 0.93 -15.27
CA ALA A 979 -36.24 2.36 -15.50
C ALA A 979 -36.99 2.92 -16.75
N VAL A 980 -37.76 2.09 -17.47
CA VAL A 980 -38.54 2.48 -18.66
C VAL A 980 -40.01 2.69 -18.30
#